data_f2b6ace82e28dc2cedc7fad70fe9957b
#
_entry.id   f2b6ace82e28dc2cedc7fad70fe9957b
#
_cell.length_a   1.000
_cell.length_b   1.000
_cell.length_c   1.000
_cell.angle_alpha   90.00
_cell.angle_beta   90.00
_cell.angle_gamma   90.00
#
_symmetry.space_group_name_H-M   'P 1'
#
loop_
_entity.id
_entity.type
_entity.pdbx_description
1 polymer ?
#
loop_
_entity_poly.entity_id
_entity_poly.type
_entity_poly.pdbx_seq_one_letter_code
_entity_poly.pdbx_strand_id
1 'polypeptide(L)'
;MQKIKRTLAIVASLAIFGLTFTSISESTAEADTPSYELVVHAPGALPKSAKVAVSLASAPATVVANSRAVAKDSYGWFGVVTVPANAGAILVSATGVTKSSTSIDPLATPEIWLDSTGTPFDSRLKAAKNIRVRLSANADAKKDRAVEITSGDQVYRADFDKNMLAVLPVPADLTKVTVKTLMKIAGRYIQTSLNIETDVSRNSELYLSDNYEGVRIGKAHSENKVIIHYRRADKKYTGWTLNALFDQSFGGAAKPNTWEKSQLPDSKVADSWGVTFTVPITGSTKMLPFILHKGSLADPVDKDQVIDVFETGGEVWIESGRVDSSGKIVLTAPVAQVDAEQVQPTMEQAEDLVGVTARSSFANDSIYFVMFDRYKNGDSNNDRGGLVGDVNVTGYLPTDIAYSHGGDLKGLADGCNKTDGSGDGIPRIKRLGFSAVWISPPFEQNFVQSGSSAYHGYFATDFTKVDPRWGTMADFKAVSDCAHRLGMKVILDIIVNHTGDVITYSNSRAFNGQVNESAYIPAGMENIKAPAFLNNLNNYNNMGAIRSWNNKLEYQKGDFGGLDDLKTENAEVVEGWADLYAMWVNDYGVDGFRIDTAKHVDDEFFTKWWKLMEEKTAETMADRGQKLFAFGEYYDGSISTLSSYIHKQGLPSVLDFAFQPAAVGFAQGESAQGLANVFRSDNSYITSTKSPYDLINFLGNHDMGRAAYLLRGGLSMSKLRSANLLAHDVMFLTRGIPKVYYGDEVGMIGSGGDKASRQDMFSTQVRLWKEEDRVWGDPIGIRSSLNLVTPLSTRLTTLNKLRQDHPALASGPQILRKQS
;
A
#
# COMPACT_ATOMS: atom_id res chain seq x y z
N MET A 1 46.54 -9.43 18.20
CA MET A 1 45.88 -8.46 17.29
C MET A 1 44.50 -8.93 16.78
N GLN A 2 44.22 -10.21 16.55
CA GLN A 2 42.87 -10.67 16.16
C GLN A 2 41.83 -10.63 17.29
N LYS A 3 42.23 -10.76 18.56
CA LYS A 3 41.30 -10.65 19.72
C LYS A 3 40.81 -9.22 19.97
N ILE A 4 41.64 -8.22 19.70
CA ILE A 4 41.27 -6.80 19.86
C ILE A 4 40.23 -6.36 18.79
N LYS A 5 40.28 -6.93 17.58
CA LYS A 5 39.30 -6.61 16.53
C LYS A 5 37.88 -7.18 16.79
N ARG A 6 37.75 -8.29 17.55
CA ARG A 6 36.44 -8.83 17.92
C ARG A 6 35.75 -8.02 19.03
N THR A 7 36.51 -7.51 19.99
CA THR A 7 35.97 -6.68 21.07
C THR A 7 35.48 -5.32 20.54
N LEU A 8 36.14 -4.76 19.52
CA LEU A 8 35.68 -3.52 18.86
C LEU A 8 34.41 -3.75 18.01
N ALA A 9 34.21 -4.94 17.46
CA ALA A 9 32.99 -5.24 16.69
C ALA A 9 31.74 -5.36 17.59
N ILE A 10 31.89 -5.87 18.82
CA ILE A 10 30.80 -5.98 19.79
C ILE A 10 30.41 -4.60 20.33
N VAL A 11 31.39 -3.72 20.56
CA VAL A 11 31.12 -2.33 20.98
C VAL A 11 30.47 -1.51 19.86
N ALA A 12 30.85 -1.74 18.59
CA ALA A 12 30.21 -1.09 17.44
C ALA A 12 28.74 -1.53 17.22
N SER A 13 28.40 -2.77 17.53
CA SER A 13 27.02 -3.27 17.47
C SER A 13 26.12 -2.67 18.56
N LEU A 14 26.66 -2.34 19.72
CA LEU A 14 25.96 -1.67 20.83
C LEU A 14 25.73 -0.17 20.58
N ALA A 15 26.58 0.48 19.79
CA ALA A 15 26.47 1.91 19.46
C ALA A 15 25.35 2.22 18.45
N ILE A 16 24.84 1.23 17.73
CA ILE A 16 23.75 1.40 16.73
C ILE A 16 22.36 1.48 17.38
N PHE A 17 22.22 1.13 18.68
CA PHE A 17 20.93 1.13 19.38
C PHE A 17 20.69 2.32 20.34
N GLY A 18 21.34 3.45 20.15
CA GLY A 18 20.93 4.73 20.73
C GLY A 18 20.78 4.76 22.25
N LEU A 19 21.66 4.09 23.01
CA LEU A 19 21.72 4.21 24.47
C LEU A 19 22.64 5.38 24.84
N THR A 20 22.07 6.49 25.27
CA THR A 20 22.77 7.60 25.89
C THR A 20 23.34 7.18 27.26
N PHE A 21 24.66 7.17 27.36
CA PHE A 21 25.32 6.97 28.63
C PHE A 21 25.38 8.30 29.43
N THR A 22 24.71 8.34 30.56
CA THR A 22 24.97 9.38 31.58
C THR A 22 26.23 9.02 32.33
N SER A 23 27.18 9.96 32.33
CA SER A 23 28.42 9.87 33.06
C SER A 23 28.20 9.70 34.56
N ILE A 24 28.78 8.66 35.14
CA ILE A 24 28.91 8.49 36.60
C ILE A 24 30.33 8.85 37.02
N SER A 25 30.41 9.71 38.00
CA SER A 25 31.61 10.26 38.59
C SER A 25 32.57 9.19 39.18
N GLU A 26 33.86 9.44 38.98
CA GLU A 26 34.95 8.67 39.58
C GLU A 26 34.91 8.69 41.11
N SER A 27 35.08 7.51 41.73
CA SER A 27 35.47 7.37 43.11
C SER A 27 36.52 6.28 43.23
N THR A 28 37.70 6.68 43.63
CA THR A 28 38.83 6.00 44.27
C THR A 28 39.26 4.59 43.82
N ALA A 29 40.49 4.53 43.34
CA ALA A 29 41.23 3.34 42.91
C ALA A 29 41.38 2.28 43.99
N GLU A 30 40.69 1.14 43.83
CA GLU A 30 41.17 -0.15 44.27
C GLU A 30 41.79 -0.87 43.05
N ALA A 31 42.85 -1.64 43.26
CA ALA A 31 43.59 -2.28 42.19
C ALA A 31 42.65 -3.12 41.30
N ASP A 32 42.57 -2.76 40.00
CA ASP A 32 41.74 -3.39 39.01
C ASP A 32 42.04 -4.89 38.90
N THR A 33 41.18 -5.72 39.47
CA THR A 33 41.16 -7.15 39.16
C THR A 33 40.76 -7.28 37.70
N PRO A 34 41.54 -7.91 36.81
CA PRO A 34 41.15 -8.10 35.42
C PRO A 34 39.75 -8.69 35.35
N SER A 35 38.89 -8.12 34.52
CA SER A 35 37.51 -8.58 34.32
C SER A 35 37.18 -8.69 32.82
N TYR A 36 36.18 -9.49 32.48
CA TYR A 36 35.68 -9.66 31.13
C TYR A 36 34.16 -9.51 31.11
N GLU A 37 33.60 -9.24 29.95
CA GLU A 37 32.16 -9.15 29.74
C GLU A 37 31.63 -10.48 29.23
N LEU A 38 30.57 -10.98 29.89
CA LEU A 38 29.77 -12.13 29.49
C LEU A 38 28.42 -11.63 29.01
N VAL A 39 28.02 -12.02 27.80
CA VAL A 39 26.69 -11.77 27.25
C VAL A 39 25.84 -13.02 27.40
N VAL A 40 24.68 -12.88 28.04
CA VAL A 40 23.77 -14.00 28.28
C VAL A 40 22.44 -13.70 27.63
N HIS A 41 22.06 -14.54 26.67
CA HIS A 41 20.75 -14.48 26.00
C HIS A 41 19.77 -15.43 26.68
N ALA A 42 18.54 -14.94 26.89
CA ALA A 42 17.45 -15.70 27.50
C ALA A 42 16.19 -15.66 26.61
N PRO A 43 15.45 -16.79 26.51
CA PRO A 43 14.24 -16.87 25.71
C PRO A 43 13.07 -16.11 26.34
N GLY A 44 12.09 -15.75 25.55
CA GLY A 44 10.85 -15.11 25.99
C GLY A 44 10.85 -13.59 26.01
N ALA A 45 9.74 -12.98 26.44
CA ALA A 45 9.62 -11.53 26.50
C ALA A 45 10.49 -10.95 27.61
N LEU A 46 11.05 -9.75 27.36
CA LEU A 46 11.86 -9.04 28.38
C LEU A 46 11.01 -8.72 29.63
N PRO A 47 11.31 -9.33 30.81
CA PRO A 47 10.56 -9.09 32.04
C PRO A 47 10.75 -7.65 32.54
N LYS A 48 9.76 -7.08 33.23
CA LYS A 48 9.86 -5.73 33.83
C LYS A 48 11.05 -5.57 34.79
N SER A 49 11.49 -6.67 35.44
CA SER A 49 12.64 -6.71 36.36
C SER A 49 13.69 -7.71 35.85
N ALA A 50 13.99 -7.65 34.53
CA ALA A 50 14.96 -8.54 33.93
C ALA A 50 16.34 -8.42 34.54
N LYS A 51 16.95 -9.56 34.85
CA LYS A 51 18.27 -9.65 35.47
C LYS A 51 18.95 -10.96 35.07
N VAL A 52 20.23 -10.88 34.73
CA VAL A 52 21.12 -12.01 34.68
C VAL A 52 22.01 -11.97 35.90
N ALA A 53 22.20 -13.12 36.54
CA ALA A 53 23.11 -13.24 37.66
C ALA A 53 24.09 -14.40 37.41
N VAL A 54 25.31 -14.22 37.84
CA VAL A 54 26.42 -15.18 37.74
C VAL A 54 26.87 -15.60 39.14
N SER A 55 26.97 -16.89 39.35
CA SER A 55 27.47 -17.50 40.60
C SER A 55 28.70 -18.37 40.32
N LEU A 56 29.56 -18.57 41.31
CA LEU A 56 30.67 -19.50 41.18
C LEU A 56 30.14 -20.95 41.13
N ALA A 57 30.67 -21.80 40.26
CA ALA A 57 30.32 -23.21 40.24
C ALA A 57 30.73 -23.93 41.53
N SER A 58 31.85 -23.50 42.17
CA SER A 58 32.30 -23.98 43.46
C SER A 58 31.46 -23.49 44.66
N ALA A 59 30.71 -22.42 44.51
CA ALA A 59 29.84 -21.85 45.55
C ALA A 59 28.52 -21.31 44.92
N PRO A 60 27.59 -22.19 44.54
CA PRO A 60 26.39 -21.82 43.76
C PRO A 60 25.46 -20.81 44.43
N ALA A 61 25.51 -20.70 45.75
CA ALA A 61 24.72 -19.72 46.49
C ALA A 61 25.30 -18.29 46.46
N THR A 62 26.58 -18.15 46.05
CA THR A 62 27.28 -16.88 46.02
C THR A 62 27.18 -16.24 44.66
N VAL A 63 26.35 -15.20 44.53
CA VAL A 63 26.27 -14.37 43.32
C VAL A 63 27.48 -13.43 43.27
N VAL A 64 28.32 -13.56 42.27
CA VAL A 64 29.54 -12.77 42.07
C VAL A 64 29.34 -11.61 41.15
N ALA A 65 28.34 -11.64 40.27
CA ALA A 65 28.01 -10.55 39.37
C ALA A 65 26.53 -10.57 38.98
N ASN A 66 26.00 -9.39 38.63
CA ASN A 66 24.66 -9.18 38.09
C ASN A 66 24.77 -8.34 36.82
N SER A 67 23.76 -8.51 35.92
CA SER A 67 23.71 -7.72 34.72
C SER A 67 23.60 -6.23 35.01
N ARG A 68 24.44 -5.45 34.35
CA ARG A 68 24.44 -4.00 34.37
C ARG A 68 23.58 -3.37 33.28
N ALA A 69 23.25 -4.16 32.25
CA ALA A 69 22.38 -3.77 31.16
C ALA A 69 21.55 -4.98 30.71
N VAL A 70 20.30 -4.73 30.30
CA VAL A 70 19.42 -5.72 29.67
C VAL A 70 18.69 -5.09 28.53
N ALA A 71 18.50 -5.82 27.43
CA ALA A 71 17.75 -5.36 26.25
C ALA A 71 17.07 -6.52 25.54
N LYS A 72 16.08 -6.21 24.68
CA LYS A 72 15.47 -7.21 23.79
C LYS A 72 16.41 -7.54 22.64
N ASP A 73 16.37 -8.80 22.21
CA ASP A 73 17.02 -9.27 20.99
C ASP A 73 16.09 -10.22 20.21
N SER A 74 16.59 -10.77 19.13
CA SER A 74 15.82 -11.71 18.28
C SER A 74 15.73 -13.13 18.85
N TYR A 75 16.35 -13.44 19.98
CA TYR A 75 16.20 -14.71 20.71
C TYR A 75 15.20 -14.57 21.85
N GLY A 76 15.07 -13.36 22.39
CA GLY A 76 14.22 -13.00 23.52
C GLY A 76 14.73 -11.71 24.15
N TRP A 77 15.68 -11.80 25.04
CA TRP A 77 16.37 -10.69 25.65
C TRP A 77 17.78 -11.10 26.09
N PHE A 78 18.65 -10.15 26.31
CA PHE A 78 19.99 -10.45 26.81
C PHE A 78 20.38 -9.51 27.95
N GLY A 79 21.33 -9.99 28.77
CA GLY A 79 21.98 -9.20 29.79
C GLY A 79 23.49 -9.26 29.67
N VAL A 80 24.17 -8.14 29.94
CA VAL A 80 25.64 -8.08 29.98
C VAL A 80 26.10 -8.08 31.42
N VAL A 81 27.02 -8.98 31.77
CA VAL A 81 27.55 -9.17 33.11
C VAL A 81 29.07 -9.02 33.08
N THR A 82 29.65 -8.16 33.95
CA THR A 82 31.08 -8.10 34.12
C THR A 82 31.51 -9.14 35.16
N VAL A 83 32.32 -10.09 34.76
CA VAL A 83 32.77 -11.23 35.58
C VAL A 83 34.26 -11.06 35.87
N PRO A 84 34.70 -11.22 37.13
CA PRO A 84 36.14 -11.20 37.48
C PRO A 84 36.92 -12.32 36.74
N ALA A 85 38.07 -11.99 36.19
CA ALA A 85 38.85 -12.96 35.40
C ALA A 85 39.32 -14.17 36.22
N ASN A 86 39.33 -14.09 37.54
CA ASN A 86 39.68 -15.17 38.44
C ASN A 86 38.49 -15.98 38.95
N ALA A 87 37.27 -15.74 38.40
CA ALA A 87 36.08 -16.45 38.84
C ALA A 87 36.06 -17.97 38.51
N GLY A 88 36.87 -18.41 37.54
CA GLY A 88 36.86 -19.81 37.07
C GLY A 88 35.52 -20.20 36.47
N ALA A 89 35.12 -21.48 36.67
CA ALA A 89 33.83 -21.97 36.18
C ALA A 89 32.67 -21.31 36.92
N ILE A 90 31.66 -20.89 36.16
CA ILE A 90 30.49 -20.16 36.65
C ILE A 90 29.17 -20.85 36.31
N LEU A 91 28.14 -20.52 37.09
CA LEU A 91 26.74 -20.84 36.82
C LEU A 91 26.00 -19.58 36.48
N VAL A 92 25.10 -19.61 35.51
CA VAL A 92 24.35 -18.48 35.04
C VAL A 92 22.85 -18.66 35.32
N SER A 93 22.18 -17.60 35.67
CA SER A 93 20.72 -17.55 35.79
C SER A 93 20.15 -16.27 35.19
N ALA A 94 18.96 -16.35 34.62
CA ALA A 94 18.24 -15.23 34.07
C ALA A 94 16.80 -15.19 34.59
N THR A 95 16.23 -14.01 34.72
CA THR A 95 14.84 -13.84 35.19
C THR A 95 13.86 -14.60 34.25
N GLY A 96 13.01 -15.46 34.84
CA GLY A 96 12.04 -16.26 34.08
C GLY A 96 12.61 -17.54 33.50
N VAL A 97 13.89 -17.82 33.71
CA VAL A 97 14.55 -19.07 33.28
C VAL A 97 15.02 -19.83 34.51
N THR A 98 14.91 -21.16 34.46
CA THR A 98 15.43 -22.02 35.54
C THR A 98 16.93 -21.78 35.73
N LYS A 99 17.41 -21.81 36.98
CA LYS A 99 18.82 -21.63 37.24
C LYS A 99 19.62 -22.78 36.61
N SER A 100 20.63 -22.45 35.82
CA SER A 100 21.53 -23.45 35.23
C SER A 100 22.20 -24.30 36.29
N SER A 101 22.22 -25.61 36.06
CA SER A 101 23.05 -26.57 36.82
C SER A 101 24.37 -26.90 36.09
N THR A 102 24.52 -26.41 34.85
CA THR A 102 25.71 -26.66 34.05
C THR A 102 26.67 -25.49 34.18
N SER A 103 27.90 -25.77 34.59
CA SER A 103 28.93 -24.71 34.67
C SER A 103 29.53 -24.41 33.29
N ILE A 104 29.93 -23.18 33.10
CA ILE A 104 30.62 -22.70 31.91
C ILE A 104 31.97 -22.06 32.27
N ASP A 105 32.92 -22.13 31.37
CA ASP A 105 34.12 -21.33 31.39
C ASP A 105 33.86 -20.02 30.59
N PRO A 106 33.70 -18.89 31.26
CA PRO A 106 33.34 -17.63 30.60
C PRO A 106 34.49 -17.06 29.76
N LEU A 107 35.72 -17.46 29.97
CA LEU A 107 36.83 -17.05 29.11
C LEU A 107 36.82 -17.81 27.77
N ALA A 108 36.37 -19.05 27.79
CA ALA A 108 36.22 -19.87 26.58
C ALA A 108 34.92 -19.53 25.83
N THR A 109 33.90 -19.06 26.57
CA THR A 109 32.53 -18.83 26.02
C THR A 109 32.00 -17.46 26.49
N PRO A 110 32.45 -16.35 25.86
CA PRO A 110 32.08 -15.00 26.28
C PRO A 110 30.62 -14.61 25.94
N GLU A 111 29.92 -15.42 25.18
CA GLU A 111 28.52 -15.24 24.82
C GLU A 111 27.81 -16.58 24.87
N ILE A 112 26.68 -16.64 25.57
CA ILE A 112 25.91 -17.87 25.78
C ILE A 112 24.42 -17.64 25.57
N TRP A 113 23.74 -18.73 25.19
CA TRP A 113 22.27 -18.80 25.04
C TRP A 113 21.71 -19.80 26.03
N LEU A 114 20.75 -19.38 26.84
CA LEU A 114 20.02 -20.26 27.74
C LEU A 114 18.78 -20.78 27.02
N ASP A 115 18.47 -22.07 27.10
CA ASP A 115 17.14 -22.54 26.73
C ASP A 115 16.11 -22.27 27.84
N SER A 116 14.86 -22.66 27.65
CA SER A 116 13.78 -22.46 28.62
C SER A 116 13.99 -23.23 29.94
N THR A 117 14.85 -24.24 29.94
CA THR A 117 15.22 -25.02 31.14
C THR A 117 16.44 -24.43 31.85
N GLY A 118 17.08 -23.41 31.29
CA GLY A 118 18.29 -22.77 31.83
C GLY A 118 19.60 -23.50 31.45
N THR A 119 19.57 -24.40 30.51
CA THR A 119 20.79 -25.04 29.97
C THR A 119 21.56 -24.04 29.12
N PRO A 120 22.84 -23.77 29.37
CA PRO A 120 23.65 -22.86 28.59
C PRO A 120 24.25 -23.54 27.35
N PHE A 121 24.26 -22.80 26.25
CA PHE A 121 24.85 -23.20 24.97
C PHE A 121 25.81 -22.16 24.47
N ASP A 122 26.83 -22.55 23.72
CA ASP A 122 27.84 -21.69 23.13
C ASP A 122 27.40 -21.04 21.80
N SER A 123 26.22 -21.38 21.35
CA SER A 123 25.63 -20.78 20.14
C SER A 123 24.11 -20.78 20.20
N ARG A 124 23.49 -19.78 19.57
CA ARG A 124 22.05 -19.68 19.42
C ARG A 124 21.43 -20.92 18.76
N LEU A 125 22.10 -21.50 17.77
CA LEU A 125 21.62 -22.69 17.05
C LEU A 125 21.47 -23.92 17.95
N LYS A 126 22.29 -24.05 18.98
CA LYS A 126 22.21 -25.17 19.94
C LYS A 126 21.12 -24.95 20.98
N ALA A 127 20.85 -23.70 21.36
CA ALA A 127 19.86 -23.36 22.39
C ALA A 127 18.41 -23.35 21.89
N ALA A 128 18.18 -23.38 20.58
CA ALA A 128 16.88 -23.23 19.97
C ALA A 128 16.47 -24.50 19.22
N LYS A 129 15.16 -24.78 19.12
CA LYS A 129 14.66 -25.66 18.08
C LYS A 129 14.80 -24.96 16.73
N ASN A 130 15.07 -25.73 15.70
CA ASN A 130 15.17 -25.23 14.35
C ASN A 130 13.84 -25.39 13.61
N ILE A 131 13.21 -24.31 13.20
CA ILE A 131 12.14 -24.36 12.21
C ILE A 131 12.80 -24.32 10.82
N ARG A 132 12.58 -25.35 10.04
CA ARG A 132 13.07 -25.48 8.66
C ARG A 132 11.96 -25.02 7.73
N VAL A 133 12.23 -24.03 6.90
CA VAL A 133 11.26 -23.52 5.94
C VAL A 133 11.78 -23.79 4.55
N ARG A 134 11.03 -24.56 3.78
CA ARG A 134 11.29 -24.79 2.35
C ARG A 134 10.39 -23.91 1.52
N LEU A 135 10.94 -23.21 0.54
CA LEU A 135 10.20 -22.34 -0.35
C LEU A 135 10.25 -22.87 -1.78
N SER A 136 9.10 -23.18 -2.36
CA SER A 136 8.95 -23.36 -3.79
C SER A 136 8.69 -22.01 -4.46
N ALA A 137 9.63 -21.54 -5.24
CA ALA A 137 9.53 -20.27 -5.97
C ALA A 137 9.99 -20.44 -7.42
N ASN A 138 9.46 -19.64 -8.33
CA ASN A 138 9.90 -19.60 -9.72
C ASN A 138 11.39 -19.23 -9.83
N ALA A 139 12.04 -19.65 -10.93
CA ALA A 139 13.49 -19.50 -11.12
C ALA A 139 13.99 -18.04 -10.98
N ASP A 140 13.21 -17.07 -11.43
CA ASP A 140 13.54 -15.64 -11.33
C ASP A 140 13.34 -15.09 -9.90
N ALA A 141 12.56 -15.77 -9.07
CA ALA A 141 12.27 -15.38 -7.70
C ALA A 141 13.25 -15.96 -6.67
N LYS A 142 14.29 -16.68 -7.09
CA LYS A 142 15.23 -17.39 -6.19
C LYS A 142 16.30 -16.51 -5.58
N LYS A 143 16.49 -15.29 -6.05
CA LYS A 143 17.51 -14.37 -5.53
C LYS A 143 16.95 -13.54 -4.37
N ASP A 144 17.76 -13.42 -3.34
CA ASP A 144 17.54 -12.49 -2.23
C ASP A 144 16.20 -12.70 -1.47
N ARG A 145 15.79 -13.94 -1.27
CA ARG A 145 14.59 -14.31 -0.50
C ARG A 145 14.93 -14.60 0.95
N ALA A 146 14.03 -14.23 1.84
CA ALA A 146 14.09 -14.52 3.26
C ALA A 146 12.72 -14.93 3.79
N VAL A 147 12.71 -15.58 4.95
CA VAL A 147 11.51 -15.83 5.72
C VAL A 147 11.60 -15.13 7.07
N GLU A 148 10.49 -14.60 7.52
CA GLU A 148 10.32 -14.04 8.85
C GLU A 148 9.21 -14.78 9.58
N ILE A 149 9.48 -15.17 10.81
CA ILE A 149 8.52 -15.79 11.72
C ILE A 149 8.34 -14.86 12.91
N THR A 150 7.11 -14.55 13.27
CA THR A 150 6.79 -13.71 14.43
C THR A 150 5.92 -14.45 15.44
N SER A 151 6.13 -14.20 16.72
CA SER A 151 5.28 -14.65 17.81
C SER A 151 5.22 -13.57 18.88
N GLY A 152 4.05 -12.94 19.04
CA GLY A 152 3.96 -11.71 19.82
C GLY A 152 4.94 -10.65 19.28
N ASP A 153 5.73 -10.04 20.16
CA ASP A 153 6.73 -9.03 19.80
C ASP A 153 8.06 -9.62 19.29
N GLN A 154 8.19 -10.96 19.24
CA GLN A 154 9.44 -11.62 18.84
C GLN A 154 9.48 -11.86 17.34
N VAL A 155 10.62 -11.53 16.71
CA VAL A 155 10.82 -11.63 15.27
C VAL A 155 12.07 -12.47 14.98
N TYR A 156 11.89 -13.56 14.21
CA TYR A 156 12.98 -14.44 13.77
C TYR A 156 13.06 -14.38 12.25
N ARG A 157 14.26 -14.23 11.70
CA ARG A 157 14.46 -14.08 10.26
C ARG A 157 15.66 -14.89 9.78
N ALA A 158 15.52 -15.52 8.60
CA ALA A 158 16.61 -16.18 7.92
C ALA A 158 16.49 -16.00 6.40
N ASP A 159 17.64 -15.87 5.73
CA ASP A 159 17.72 -15.89 4.28
C ASP A 159 17.60 -17.34 3.78
N PHE A 160 16.98 -17.54 2.61
CA PHE A 160 16.96 -18.86 1.95
C PHE A 160 18.31 -19.15 1.31
N ASP A 161 18.77 -20.38 1.47
CA ASP A 161 19.96 -20.88 0.79
C ASP A 161 19.70 -21.18 -0.70
N LYS A 162 20.75 -21.63 -1.42
CA LYS A 162 20.65 -22.01 -2.85
C LYS A 162 19.63 -23.13 -3.14
N ASN A 163 19.24 -23.91 -2.12
CA ASN A 163 18.25 -24.98 -2.21
C ASN A 163 16.86 -24.50 -1.75
N MET A 164 16.67 -23.20 -1.56
CA MET A 164 15.45 -22.60 -1.02
C MET A 164 15.04 -23.16 0.34
N LEU A 165 16.01 -23.45 1.18
CA LEU A 165 15.84 -23.84 2.56
C LEU A 165 16.33 -22.71 3.47
N ALA A 166 15.49 -22.26 4.38
CA ALA A 166 15.85 -21.38 5.49
C ALA A 166 15.73 -22.15 6.81
N VAL A 167 16.67 -21.95 7.72
CA VAL A 167 16.66 -22.55 9.05
C VAL A 167 16.61 -21.42 10.07
N LEU A 168 15.52 -21.36 10.84
CA LEU A 168 15.30 -20.35 11.86
C LEU A 168 15.46 -20.98 13.24
N PRO A 169 16.49 -20.64 13.99
CA PRO A 169 16.57 -21.00 15.39
C PRO A 169 15.54 -20.16 16.18
N VAL A 170 14.63 -20.83 16.86
CA VAL A 170 13.58 -20.22 17.67
C VAL A 170 13.53 -20.90 19.05
N PRO A 171 12.99 -20.26 20.09
CA PRO A 171 12.78 -20.91 21.37
C PRO A 171 12.06 -22.25 21.25
N ALA A 172 12.49 -23.24 21.99
CA ALA A 172 11.97 -24.61 21.89
C ALA A 172 10.48 -24.72 22.28
N ASP A 173 10.00 -23.82 23.12
CA ASP A 173 8.61 -23.70 23.61
C ASP A 173 7.68 -22.95 22.65
N LEU A 174 8.19 -22.43 21.55
CA LEU A 174 7.37 -21.71 20.58
C LEU A 174 6.35 -22.66 19.91
N THR A 175 5.06 -22.31 19.99
CA THR A 175 3.96 -23.15 19.50
C THR A 175 3.22 -22.54 18.31
N LYS A 176 2.78 -21.28 18.43
CA LYS A 176 2.08 -20.56 17.36
C LYS A 176 2.93 -19.43 16.81
N VAL A 177 2.95 -19.31 15.51
CA VAL A 177 3.75 -18.30 14.80
C VAL A 177 3.00 -17.75 13.60
N THR A 178 3.32 -16.52 13.25
CA THR A 178 2.97 -15.92 11.96
C THR A 178 4.19 -15.98 11.05
N VAL A 179 4.02 -16.56 9.88
CA VAL A 179 5.08 -16.74 8.87
C VAL A 179 4.83 -15.78 7.70
N LYS A 180 5.88 -15.14 7.21
CA LYS A 180 5.84 -14.35 5.97
C LYS A 180 7.14 -14.48 5.20
N THR A 181 7.07 -14.35 3.88
CA THR A 181 8.26 -14.30 3.02
C THR A 181 8.63 -12.86 2.73
N LEU A 182 9.92 -12.65 2.54
CA LEU A 182 10.53 -11.37 2.30
C LEU A 182 11.41 -11.44 1.05
N MET A 183 11.59 -10.31 0.38
CA MET A 183 12.59 -10.11 -0.66
C MET A 183 13.62 -9.08 -0.16
N LYS A 184 14.91 -9.32 -0.40
CA LYS A 184 15.99 -8.42 -0.02
C LYS A 184 16.37 -7.56 -1.22
N ILE A 185 16.08 -6.27 -1.16
CA ILE A 185 16.39 -5.28 -2.20
C ILE A 185 17.27 -4.21 -1.58
N ALA A 186 18.46 -3.99 -2.16
CA ALA A 186 19.43 -3.01 -1.68
C ALA A 186 19.73 -3.12 -0.16
N GLY A 187 19.79 -4.36 0.35
CA GLY A 187 20.05 -4.65 1.77
C GLY A 187 18.85 -4.50 2.70
N ARG A 188 17.66 -4.15 2.19
CA ARG A 188 16.41 -4.05 2.97
C ARG A 188 15.50 -5.22 2.68
N TYR A 189 14.75 -5.68 3.70
CA TYR A 189 13.76 -6.74 3.56
C TYR A 189 12.38 -6.13 3.30
N ILE A 190 11.76 -6.55 2.20
CA ILE A 190 10.42 -6.15 1.78
C ILE A 190 9.51 -7.37 1.86
N GLN A 191 8.38 -7.26 2.53
CA GLN A 191 7.42 -8.36 2.62
C GLN A 191 6.80 -8.66 1.26
N THR A 192 6.75 -9.96 0.91
CA THR A 192 6.22 -10.43 -0.37
C THR A 192 5.02 -11.36 -0.24
N SER A 193 4.62 -11.70 1.00
CA SER A 193 3.47 -12.57 1.27
C SER A 193 2.55 -11.98 2.33
N LEU A 194 1.33 -12.52 2.39
CA LEU A 194 0.44 -12.34 3.53
C LEU A 194 1.06 -12.98 4.79
N ASN A 195 0.62 -12.53 5.95
CA ASN A 195 0.91 -13.18 7.21
C ASN A 195 0.13 -14.50 7.27
N ILE A 196 0.83 -15.61 7.53
CA ILE A 196 0.22 -16.93 7.64
C ILE A 196 0.42 -17.43 9.06
N GLU A 197 -0.66 -17.60 9.81
CA GLU A 197 -0.60 -18.19 11.14
C GLU A 197 -0.51 -19.71 11.05
N THR A 198 0.38 -20.32 11.83
CA THR A 198 0.58 -21.75 11.88
C THR A 198 1.07 -22.23 13.24
N ASP A 199 0.78 -23.50 13.53
CA ASP A 199 1.26 -24.18 14.72
C ASP A 199 2.56 -24.93 14.40
N VAL A 200 3.62 -24.61 15.13
CA VAL A 200 4.95 -25.24 15.01
C VAL A 200 5.29 -26.12 16.21
N SER A 201 4.33 -26.42 17.08
CA SER A 201 4.52 -27.27 18.25
C SER A 201 4.88 -28.72 17.88
N ARG A 202 4.29 -29.23 16.79
CA ARG A 202 4.45 -30.60 16.30
C ARG A 202 5.25 -30.71 15.01
N ASN A 203 5.32 -29.61 14.22
CA ASN A 203 6.04 -29.59 12.95
C ASN A 203 7.15 -28.54 12.98
N SER A 204 8.38 -28.97 12.94
CA SER A 204 9.55 -28.12 12.78
C SER A 204 9.89 -27.83 11.30
N GLU A 205 9.12 -28.34 10.37
CA GLU A 205 9.32 -28.14 8.92
C GLU A 205 8.07 -27.55 8.28
N LEU A 206 8.23 -26.41 7.63
CA LEU A 206 7.18 -25.69 6.92
C LEU A 206 7.49 -25.67 5.42
N TYR A 207 6.50 -26.00 4.61
CA TYR A 207 6.58 -25.93 3.16
C TYR A 207 5.79 -24.72 2.69
N LEU A 208 6.47 -23.75 2.08
CA LEU A 208 5.85 -22.56 1.51
C LEU A 208 5.90 -22.65 -0.01
N SER A 209 4.78 -22.38 -0.67
CA SER A 209 4.72 -22.18 -2.11
C SER A 209 4.60 -20.67 -2.38
N ASP A 210 5.55 -20.09 -3.08
CA ASP A 210 5.50 -18.73 -3.61
C ASP A 210 5.35 -18.82 -5.13
N ASN A 211 4.17 -19.16 -5.55
CA ASN A 211 3.75 -19.03 -6.94
C ASN A 211 3.02 -17.69 -7.11
N TYR A 212 2.64 -17.32 -8.32
CA TYR A 212 1.93 -16.08 -8.63
C TYR A 212 0.58 -15.92 -7.90
N GLU A 213 0.14 -16.93 -7.15
CA GLU A 213 -1.09 -16.92 -6.34
C GLU A 213 -0.83 -16.49 -4.88
N GLY A 214 0.41 -16.19 -4.52
CA GLY A 214 0.84 -15.85 -3.17
C GLY A 214 1.48 -17.02 -2.43
N VAL A 215 1.95 -16.75 -1.21
CA VAL A 215 2.61 -17.75 -0.37
C VAL A 215 1.57 -18.55 0.41
N ARG A 216 1.62 -19.87 0.32
CA ARG A 216 0.77 -20.81 1.06
C ARG A 216 1.61 -21.77 1.83
N ILE A 217 1.11 -22.24 2.97
CA ILE A 217 1.70 -23.42 3.65
C ILE A 217 1.19 -24.65 2.94
N GLY A 218 2.11 -25.36 2.28
CA GLY A 218 1.85 -26.64 1.64
C GLY A 218 1.80 -27.78 2.65
N LYS A 219 1.30 -28.91 2.17
CA LYS A 219 1.34 -30.17 2.94
C LYS A 219 2.72 -30.80 2.86
N ALA A 220 3.17 -31.44 3.95
CA ALA A 220 4.35 -32.32 3.91
C ALA A 220 4.12 -33.41 2.85
N HIS A 221 5.07 -33.57 1.94
CA HIS A 221 4.99 -34.57 0.87
C HIS A 221 6.29 -35.34 0.76
N SER A 222 6.21 -36.51 0.16
CA SER A 222 7.39 -37.31 -0.17
C SER A 222 8.18 -36.60 -1.29
N GLU A 223 9.46 -36.37 -1.07
CA GLU A 223 10.36 -35.79 -2.07
C GLU A 223 10.60 -36.70 -3.28
N ASN A 224 10.17 -37.96 -3.21
CA ASN A 224 10.53 -38.99 -4.17
C ASN A 224 9.38 -39.56 -4.97
N LYS A 225 8.13 -39.26 -4.64
CA LYS A 225 6.96 -39.84 -5.32
C LYS A 225 5.71 -39.03 -5.19
N VAL A 226 4.85 -39.13 -6.20
CA VAL A 226 3.44 -38.71 -6.19
C VAL A 226 2.58 -39.96 -6.28
N ILE A 227 1.49 -40.00 -5.51
CA ILE A 227 0.52 -41.11 -5.51
C ILE A 227 -0.78 -40.57 -6.09
N ILE A 228 -1.27 -41.21 -7.15
CA ILE A 228 -2.50 -40.87 -7.86
C ILE A 228 -3.49 -42.00 -7.70
N HIS A 229 -4.59 -41.77 -6.97
CA HIS A 229 -5.72 -42.67 -6.89
C HIS A 229 -6.71 -42.32 -7.99
N TYR A 230 -7.09 -43.31 -8.80
CA TYR A 230 -7.98 -43.09 -9.94
C TYR A 230 -9.22 -43.96 -9.81
N ARG A 231 -10.40 -43.31 -9.85
CA ARG A 231 -11.71 -43.94 -9.71
C ARG A 231 -12.55 -43.74 -10.97
N ARG A 232 -13.22 -44.84 -11.38
CA ARG A 232 -14.17 -44.84 -12.47
C ARG A 232 -15.55 -45.28 -11.99
N ALA A 233 -16.60 -44.61 -12.47
CA ALA A 233 -17.98 -44.97 -12.14
C ALA A 233 -18.34 -46.38 -12.64
N ASP A 234 -17.81 -46.79 -13.80
CA ASP A 234 -18.05 -48.12 -14.40
C ASP A 234 -17.20 -49.24 -13.80
N LYS A 235 -16.28 -48.88 -12.87
CA LYS A 235 -15.32 -49.79 -12.19
C LYS A 235 -14.49 -50.66 -13.15
N LYS A 236 -14.31 -50.23 -14.42
CA LYS A 236 -13.54 -50.96 -15.44
C LYS A 236 -12.19 -50.31 -15.67
N TYR A 237 -11.15 -50.86 -15.00
CA TYR A 237 -9.77 -50.30 -15.03
C TYR A 237 -8.85 -50.95 -16.04
N THR A 238 -9.24 -52.07 -16.61
CA THR A 238 -8.41 -52.88 -17.57
C THR A 238 -8.01 -52.02 -18.78
N GLY A 239 -6.72 -51.86 -18.99
CA GLY A 239 -6.12 -51.11 -20.11
C GLY A 239 -6.02 -49.61 -19.87
N TRP A 240 -6.42 -49.09 -18.68
CA TRP A 240 -6.12 -47.73 -18.30
C TRP A 240 -4.70 -47.64 -17.77
N THR A 241 -3.96 -46.63 -18.23
CA THR A 241 -2.52 -46.38 -17.96
C THR A 241 -2.31 -44.92 -17.69
N LEU A 242 -1.17 -44.59 -17.10
CA LEU A 242 -0.75 -43.23 -16.79
C LEU A 242 0.49 -42.88 -17.59
N ASN A 243 0.41 -41.82 -18.37
CA ASN A 243 1.56 -41.18 -19.00
C ASN A 243 2.03 -40.03 -18.09
N ALA A 244 3.20 -40.20 -17.49
CA ALA A 244 3.80 -39.21 -16.60
C ALA A 244 4.89 -38.45 -17.35
N LEU A 245 4.79 -37.12 -17.38
CA LEU A 245 5.60 -36.25 -18.20
C LEU A 245 6.64 -35.48 -17.37
N PHE A 246 7.51 -34.79 -18.09
CA PHE A 246 8.53 -33.92 -17.50
C PHE A 246 8.55 -32.59 -18.26
N ASP A 247 8.65 -31.48 -17.53
CA ASP A 247 8.84 -30.14 -18.07
C ASP A 247 10.05 -29.47 -17.43
N GLN A 248 10.86 -28.78 -18.22
CA GLN A 248 12.10 -28.16 -17.75
C GLN A 248 11.86 -27.01 -16.76
N SER A 249 10.71 -26.37 -16.80
CA SER A 249 10.39 -25.19 -15.98
C SER A 249 10.03 -25.54 -14.55
N PHE A 250 9.30 -26.65 -14.35
CA PHE A 250 8.76 -27.02 -13.02
C PHE A 250 9.01 -28.49 -12.61
N GLY A 251 9.71 -29.25 -13.43
CA GLY A 251 10.01 -30.66 -13.14
C GLY A 251 8.97 -31.62 -13.70
N GLY A 252 8.76 -32.74 -13.02
CA GLY A 252 7.85 -33.79 -13.44
C GLY A 252 8.30 -35.16 -12.94
N ALA A 253 7.93 -36.22 -13.65
CA ALA A 253 8.35 -37.55 -13.32
C ALA A 253 9.90 -37.72 -13.38
N ALA A 254 10.49 -38.37 -12.40
CA ALA A 254 11.93 -38.67 -12.40
C ALA A 254 12.36 -39.54 -13.60
N LYS A 255 11.41 -40.32 -14.09
CA LYS A 255 11.55 -41.15 -15.29
C LYS A 255 10.27 -40.97 -16.11
N PRO A 256 10.19 -39.93 -16.97
CA PRO A 256 9.03 -39.74 -17.84
C PRO A 256 8.89 -40.93 -18.78
N ASN A 257 7.65 -41.29 -19.05
CA ASN A 257 7.32 -42.39 -19.95
C ASN A 257 6.69 -41.88 -21.25
N THR A 258 6.56 -42.75 -22.25
CA THR A 258 5.90 -42.42 -23.52
C THR A 258 4.48 -42.99 -23.54
N TRP A 259 3.66 -42.49 -24.49
CA TRP A 259 2.28 -43.00 -24.69
C TRP A 259 2.22 -44.51 -24.87
N GLU A 260 3.16 -45.11 -25.62
CA GLU A 260 3.22 -46.54 -25.92
C GLU A 260 3.76 -47.35 -24.72
N LYS A 261 4.47 -46.72 -23.80
CA LYS A 261 5.11 -47.34 -22.61
C LYS A 261 4.61 -46.67 -21.32
N SER A 262 3.30 -46.39 -21.29
CA SER A 262 2.68 -45.75 -20.12
C SER A 262 2.69 -46.70 -18.91
N GLN A 263 2.65 -46.11 -17.72
CA GLN A 263 2.63 -46.88 -16.46
C GLN A 263 1.30 -47.60 -16.27
N LEU A 264 1.35 -48.86 -15.92
CA LEU A 264 0.18 -49.62 -15.45
C LEU A 264 -0.11 -49.27 -13.98
N PRO A 265 -1.38 -49.42 -13.53
CA PRO A 265 -1.67 -49.33 -12.09
C PRO A 265 -0.75 -50.24 -11.24
N ASP A 266 -0.42 -49.79 -10.02
CA ASP A 266 0.45 -50.52 -9.08
C ASP A 266 -0.12 -51.89 -8.71
N SER A 267 -1.44 -52.02 -8.72
CA SER A 267 -2.18 -53.28 -8.56
C SER A 267 -3.15 -53.48 -9.70
N LYS A 268 -3.24 -54.74 -10.17
CA LYS A 268 -4.25 -55.17 -11.16
C LYS A 268 -5.65 -55.26 -10.57
N VAL A 269 -5.79 -55.25 -9.26
CA VAL A 269 -7.02 -55.32 -8.51
C VAL A 269 -7.28 -53.93 -7.91
N ALA A 270 -8.44 -53.33 -8.21
CA ALA A 270 -8.85 -52.10 -7.60
C ALA A 270 -9.13 -52.33 -6.10
N ASP A 271 -8.74 -51.36 -5.29
CA ASP A 271 -9.15 -51.31 -3.89
C ASP A 271 -10.59 -50.80 -3.74
N SER A 272 -10.99 -50.49 -2.52
CA SER A 272 -12.34 -49.97 -2.24
C SER A 272 -12.62 -48.59 -2.91
N TRP A 273 -11.57 -47.85 -3.25
CA TRP A 273 -11.73 -46.55 -3.89
C TRP A 273 -11.48 -46.60 -5.42
N GLY A 274 -10.48 -47.38 -5.89
CA GLY A 274 -10.14 -47.42 -7.32
C GLY A 274 -8.80 -48.14 -7.57
N VAL A 275 -8.02 -47.62 -8.51
CA VAL A 275 -6.63 -48.09 -8.77
C VAL A 275 -5.63 -46.96 -8.46
N THR A 276 -4.41 -47.34 -8.15
CA THR A 276 -3.36 -46.44 -7.71
C THR A 276 -2.18 -46.44 -8.68
N PHE A 277 -1.58 -45.28 -8.92
CA PHE A 277 -0.33 -45.09 -9.64
C PHE A 277 0.66 -44.37 -8.75
N THR A 278 1.82 -44.96 -8.52
CA THR A 278 2.92 -44.30 -7.82
C THR A 278 3.96 -43.83 -8.83
N VAL A 279 4.07 -42.50 -8.98
CA VAL A 279 4.98 -41.86 -9.92
C VAL A 279 6.22 -41.36 -9.18
N PRO A 280 7.42 -41.89 -9.49
CA PRO A 280 8.65 -41.37 -8.94
C PRO A 280 8.93 -39.95 -9.41
N ILE A 281 9.28 -39.05 -8.50
CA ILE A 281 9.66 -37.66 -8.76
C ILE A 281 11.02 -37.35 -8.15
N THR A 282 11.59 -36.19 -8.44
CA THR A 282 12.80 -35.67 -7.78
C THR A 282 12.42 -34.64 -6.72
N GLY A 283 13.26 -34.41 -5.75
CA GLY A 283 13.03 -33.41 -4.71
C GLY A 283 12.89 -31.97 -5.23
N SER A 284 13.20 -31.72 -6.52
CA SER A 284 12.98 -30.44 -7.20
C SER A 284 11.68 -30.36 -7.98
N THR A 285 10.90 -31.45 -8.04
CA THR A 285 9.63 -31.48 -8.77
C THR A 285 8.58 -30.62 -8.04
N LYS A 286 8.08 -29.61 -8.71
CA LYS A 286 7.02 -28.74 -8.21
C LYS A 286 5.66 -29.16 -8.72
N MET A 287 5.61 -29.55 -9.98
CA MET A 287 4.41 -29.98 -10.67
C MET A 287 4.67 -31.28 -11.40
N LEU A 288 3.67 -32.16 -11.41
CA LEU A 288 3.68 -33.40 -12.16
C LEU A 288 2.63 -33.31 -13.28
N PRO A 289 3.03 -33.06 -14.53
CA PRO A 289 2.13 -33.20 -15.67
C PRO A 289 1.90 -34.68 -15.99
N PHE A 290 0.67 -35.03 -16.29
CA PHE A 290 0.29 -36.43 -16.58
C PHE A 290 -0.97 -36.52 -17.44
N ILE A 291 -1.17 -37.69 -18.05
CA ILE A 291 -2.38 -38.06 -18.78
C ILE A 291 -2.79 -39.47 -18.35
N LEU A 292 -4.05 -39.67 -17.98
CA LEU A 292 -4.66 -40.96 -17.82
C LEU A 292 -5.31 -41.36 -19.15
N HIS A 293 -4.98 -42.54 -19.70
CA HIS A 293 -5.51 -42.93 -21.00
C HIS A 293 -5.69 -44.42 -21.15
N LYS A 294 -6.53 -44.83 -22.13
CA LYS A 294 -6.74 -46.18 -22.60
C LYS A 294 -6.74 -46.18 -24.12
N GLY A 295 -5.65 -46.68 -24.74
CA GLY A 295 -5.46 -46.52 -26.18
C GLY A 295 -5.42 -45.02 -26.54
N SER A 296 -6.28 -44.59 -27.48
CA SER A 296 -6.41 -43.19 -27.88
C SER A 296 -7.38 -42.40 -27.01
N LEU A 297 -8.04 -42.98 -26.04
CA LEU A 297 -8.96 -42.30 -25.14
C LEU A 297 -8.23 -41.72 -23.95
N ALA A 298 -8.30 -40.43 -23.74
CA ALA A 298 -7.82 -39.77 -22.54
C ALA A 298 -8.96 -39.45 -21.56
N ASP A 299 -8.65 -39.41 -20.27
CA ASP A 299 -9.58 -39.10 -19.19
C ASP A 299 -8.98 -38.06 -18.26
N PRO A 300 -9.60 -36.92 -18.06
CA PRO A 300 -10.99 -36.62 -18.44
C PRO A 300 -11.17 -36.07 -19.85
N VAL A 301 -10.16 -35.58 -20.53
CA VAL A 301 -10.23 -35.08 -21.93
C VAL A 301 -8.81 -34.97 -22.48
N ASP A 302 -8.67 -34.80 -23.81
CA ASP A 302 -7.39 -34.62 -24.55
C ASP A 302 -6.54 -33.42 -24.13
N LYS A 303 -6.28 -33.25 -22.84
CA LYS A 303 -5.43 -32.20 -22.31
C LYS A 303 -4.54 -32.74 -21.21
N ASP A 304 -3.29 -32.29 -21.22
CA ASP A 304 -2.36 -32.58 -20.15
C ASP A 304 -2.91 -32.04 -18.82
N GLN A 305 -2.93 -32.89 -17.82
CA GLN A 305 -3.33 -32.53 -16.46
C GLN A 305 -2.09 -32.33 -15.61
N VAL A 306 -2.18 -31.51 -14.56
CA VAL A 306 -1.03 -31.14 -13.73
C VAL A 306 -1.40 -31.24 -12.25
N ILE A 307 -0.57 -31.94 -11.49
CA ILE A 307 -0.63 -31.98 -10.02
C ILE A 307 0.39 -31.01 -9.45
N ASP A 308 -0.06 -30.01 -8.69
CA ASP A 308 0.82 -29.24 -7.82
C ASP A 308 1.19 -30.10 -6.61
N VAL A 309 2.45 -30.55 -6.56
CA VAL A 309 2.94 -31.45 -5.53
C VAL A 309 2.95 -30.79 -4.15
N PHE A 310 3.17 -29.47 -4.10
CA PHE A 310 3.18 -28.72 -2.85
C PHE A 310 1.77 -28.52 -2.29
N GLU A 311 0.82 -28.17 -3.16
CA GLU A 311 -0.56 -27.90 -2.74
C GLU A 311 -1.26 -29.19 -2.30
N THR A 312 -1.02 -30.28 -3.01
CA THR A 312 -1.70 -31.57 -2.78
C THR A 312 -1.02 -32.44 -1.72
N GLY A 313 0.25 -32.20 -1.42
CA GLY A 313 1.08 -33.08 -0.61
C GLY A 313 1.53 -34.34 -1.36
N GLY A 314 1.46 -34.33 -2.68
CA GLY A 314 1.89 -35.43 -3.54
C GLY A 314 1.00 -36.68 -3.48
N GLU A 315 -0.18 -36.60 -2.94
CA GLU A 315 -1.18 -37.65 -2.96
C GLU A 315 -2.54 -37.07 -3.35
N VAL A 316 -3.12 -37.61 -4.42
CA VAL A 316 -4.35 -37.07 -5.03
C VAL A 316 -5.32 -38.15 -5.42
N TRP A 317 -6.62 -37.81 -5.43
CA TRP A 317 -7.73 -38.69 -5.82
C TRP A 317 -8.43 -38.06 -7.01
N ILE A 318 -8.62 -38.84 -8.07
CA ILE A 318 -9.16 -38.42 -9.37
C ILE A 318 -10.38 -39.29 -9.71
N GLU A 319 -11.49 -38.63 -9.97
CA GLU A 319 -12.67 -39.32 -10.50
C GLU A 319 -12.77 -39.12 -12.03
N SER A 320 -12.94 -40.20 -12.77
CA SER A 320 -13.12 -40.19 -14.24
C SER A 320 -14.18 -39.19 -14.69
N GLY A 321 -13.81 -38.32 -15.63
CA GLY A 321 -14.73 -37.32 -16.22
C GLY A 321 -15.03 -36.12 -15.33
N ARG A 322 -14.47 -36.02 -14.13
CA ARG A 322 -14.70 -34.87 -13.23
C ARG A 322 -13.70 -33.78 -13.48
N VAL A 323 -14.15 -32.75 -14.15
CA VAL A 323 -13.37 -31.54 -14.47
C VAL A 323 -14.10 -30.28 -14.01
N ASP A 324 -13.32 -29.23 -13.78
CA ASP A 324 -13.86 -27.88 -13.57
C ASP A 324 -14.32 -27.22 -14.89
N SER A 325 -14.80 -26.00 -14.81
CA SER A 325 -15.25 -25.24 -15.99
C SER A 325 -14.16 -24.94 -17.02
N SER A 326 -12.89 -25.12 -16.66
CA SER A 326 -11.73 -24.95 -17.55
C SER A 326 -11.25 -26.26 -18.19
N GLY A 327 -11.87 -27.38 -17.83
CA GLY A 327 -11.49 -28.73 -18.27
C GLY A 327 -10.31 -29.33 -17.50
N LYS A 328 -9.94 -28.79 -16.35
CA LYS A 328 -8.94 -29.39 -15.45
C LYS A 328 -9.59 -30.38 -14.52
N ILE A 329 -8.83 -31.45 -14.20
CA ILE A 329 -9.21 -32.43 -13.21
C ILE A 329 -9.49 -31.77 -11.87
N VAL A 330 -10.63 -32.05 -11.28
CA VAL A 330 -10.92 -31.73 -9.89
C VAL A 330 -10.24 -32.79 -9.01
N LEU A 331 -9.17 -32.40 -8.33
CA LEU A 331 -8.49 -33.26 -7.36
C LEU A 331 -9.34 -33.37 -6.10
N THR A 332 -9.72 -34.57 -5.73
CA THR A 332 -10.50 -34.84 -4.51
C THR A 332 -9.57 -35.40 -3.43
N ALA A 333 -9.80 -35.05 -2.16
CA ALA A 333 -9.27 -35.83 -1.05
C ALA A 333 -10.23 -36.98 -0.72
N PRO A 334 -9.78 -38.11 -0.11
CA PRO A 334 -10.71 -39.08 0.39
C PRO A 334 -11.53 -38.41 1.50
N VAL A 335 -12.72 -37.99 1.16
CA VAL A 335 -13.70 -37.56 2.15
C VAL A 335 -14.21 -38.83 2.77
N ALA A 336 -13.91 -39.10 4.05
CA ALA A 336 -14.84 -39.86 4.86
C ALA A 336 -16.21 -39.19 4.62
N GLN A 337 -17.20 -39.94 4.16
CA GLN A 337 -18.52 -39.40 3.83
C GLN A 337 -19.03 -38.55 4.99
N VAL A 338 -18.78 -37.26 4.89
CA VAL A 338 -19.64 -36.22 5.42
C VAL A 338 -20.32 -35.71 4.18
N ASP A 339 -21.62 -35.79 4.12
CA ASP A 339 -22.44 -35.19 3.07
C ASP A 339 -21.90 -33.76 2.89
N ALA A 340 -21.24 -33.51 1.77
CA ALA A 340 -20.80 -32.18 1.42
C ALA A 340 -22.02 -31.39 0.95
N GLU A 341 -22.84 -30.94 1.88
CA GLU A 341 -23.49 -29.66 1.75
C GLU A 341 -22.36 -28.69 1.42
N GLN A 342 -22.43 -28.05 0.28
CA GLN A 342 -21.55 -26.92 -0.03
C GLN A 342 -21.77 -25.93 1.09
N VAL A 343 -20.87 -25.94 2.06
CA VAL A 343 -20.83 -24.90 3.07
C VAL A 343 -20.36 -23.66 2.31
N GLN A 344 -21.33 -22.93 1.79
CA GLN A 344 -21.14 -21.52 1.55
C GLN A 344 -20.67 -20.97 2.90
N PRO A 345 -19.58 -20.16 2.97
CA PRO A 345 -19.20 -19.53 4.21
C PRO A 345 -20.47 -18.87 4.76
N THR A 346 -20.79 -19.13 6.03
CA THR A 346 -21.90 -18.46 6.68
C THR A 346 -21.70 -16.96 6.55
N MET A 347 -22.78 -16.16 6.54
CA MET A 347 -22.64 -14.70 6.50
C MET A 347 -21.68 -14.21 7.58
N GLU A 348 -21.64 -14.84 8.74
CA GLU A 348 -20.72 -14.58 9.84
C GLU A 348 -19.24 -14.86 9.46
N GLN A 349 -18.95 -15.93 8.74
CA GLN A 349 -17.59 -16.21 8.22
C GLN A 349 -17.21 -15.29 7.05
N ALA A 350 -18.17 -14.83 6.26
CA ALA A 350 -17.96 -13.82 5.24
C ALA A 350 -17.73 -12.44 5.87
N GLU A 351 -18.41 -12.13 6.97
CA GLU A 351 -18.21 -10.92 7.77
C GLU A 351 -16.84 -10.93 8.46
N ASP A 352 -16.36 -12.06 8.98
CA ASP A 352 -15.00 -12.22 9.52
C ASP A 352 -13.91 -12.02 8.45
N LEU A 353 -14.13 -12.50 7.23
CA LEU A 353 -13.21 -12.26 6.10
C LEU A 353 -13.22 -10.81 5.63
N VAL A 354 -14.36 -10.12 5.73
CA VAL A 354 -14.50 -8.69 5.43
C VAL A 354 -13.99 -7.82 6.58
N GLY A 355 -14.10 -8.28 7.83
CA GLY A 355 -13.69 -7.58 9.04
C GLY A 355 -12.19 -7.46 9.27
N VAL A 356 -11.35 -8.16 8.48
CA VAL A 356 -9.89 -8.23 8.69
C VAL A 356 -9.14 -6.95 8.26
N THR A 357 -9.74 -6.07 7.46
CA THR A 357 -9.14 -4.81 7.07
C THR A 357 -10.10 -3.64 7.26
N ALA A 358 -9.61 -2.58 7.89
CA ALA A 358 -10.38 -1.34 8.05
C ALA A 358 -10.83 -0.77 6.70
N ARG A 359 -12.01 -0.17 6.68
CA ARG A 359 -12.57 0.56 5.53
C ARG A 359 -13.02 1.93 6.01
N SER A 360 -12.74 2.95 5.20
CA SER A 360 -13.30 4.28 5.44
C SER A 360 -14.77 4.35 5.01
N SER A 361 -15.44 5.41 5.42
CA SER A 361 -16.80 5.72 4.95
C SER A 361 -16.86 6.00 3.43
N PHE A 362 -15.70 6.15 2.78
CA PHE A 362 -15.55 6.41 1.35
C PHE A 362 -15.20 5.16 0.52
N ALA A 363 -14.93 4.02 1.14
CA ALA A 363 -14.47 2.82 0.42
C ALA A 363 -15.41 2.36 -0.70
N ASN A 364 -16.71 2.60 -0.57
CA ASN A 364 -17.72 2.25 -1.56
C ASN A 364 -17.96 3.35 -2.61
N ASP A 365 -17.33 4.51 -2.46
CA ASP A 365 -17.56 5.65 -3.34
C ASP A 365 -16.76 5.56 -4.64
N SER A 366 -17.17 6.38 -5.58
CA SER A 366 -16.44 6.75 -6.78
C SER A 366 -16.44 8.27 -6.92
N ILE A 367 -15.29 8.80 -7.29
CA ILE A 367 -15.02 10.24 -7.25
C ILE A 367 -15.00 10.82 -8.66
N TYR A 368 -15.73 11.91 -8.89
CA TYR A 368 -15.59 12.74 -10.08
C TYR A 368 -14.87 14.03 -9.71
N PHE A 369 -13.67 14.23 -10.24
CA PHE A 369 -12.88 15.45 -10.00
C PHE A 369 -13.22 16.52 -11.02
N VAL A 370 -13.64 17.70 -10.55
CA VAL A 370 -14.03 18.86 -11.36
C VAL A 370 -13.17 20.08 -11.07
N MET A 371 -12.63 20.69 -12.13
CA MET A 371 -12.14 22.08 -12.11
C MET A 371 -13.28 22.97 -12.59
N PHE A 372 -13.93 23.66 -11.67
CA PHE A 372 -15.17 24.38 -11.98
C PHE A 372 -14.96 25.54 -12.97
N ASP A 373 -13.79 26.24 -12.98
CA ASP A 373 -13.45 27.26 -13.98
C ASP A 373 -13.57 26.74 -15.43
N ARG A 374 -13.42 25.42 -15.64
CA ARG A 374 -13.45 24.75 -16.95
C ARG A 374 -14.70 23.92 -17.18
N TYR A 375 -15.60 23.86 -16.21
CA TYR A 375 -16.72 22.94 -16.27
C TYR A 375 -17.96 23.57 -16.88
N LYS A 376 -18.46 24.67 -16.28
CA LYS A 376 -19.63 25.43 -16.78
C LYS A 376 -19.65 26.84 -16.20
N ASN A 377 -19.82 27.83 -17.06
CA ASN A 377 -20.10 29.18 -16.64
C ASN A 377 -21.63 29.32 -16.35
N GLY A 378 -21.96 29.59 -15.10
CA GLY A 378 -23.33 29.79 -14.62
C GLY A 378 -23.73 31.27 -14.47
N ASP A 379 -22.74 32.16 -14.36
CA ASP A 379 -22.95 33.60 -14.20
C ASP A 379 -21.84 34.44 -14.85
N SER A 380 -22.02 34.84 -16.08
CA SER A 380 -21.01 35.62 -16.81
C SER A 380 -20.70 37.00 -16.20
N ASN A 381 -21.49 37.47 -15.23
CA ASN A 381 -21.21 38.74 -14.55
C ASN A 381 -20.06 38.65 -13.54
N ASN A 382 -19.76 37.46 -13.06
CA ASN A 382 -18.69 37.24 -12.10
C ASN A 382 -17.32 36.95 -12.76
N ASP A 383 -17.24 36.66 -14.06
CA ASP A 383 -16.03 36.23 -14.78
C ASP A 383 -14.78 37.07 -14.45
N ARG A 384 -14.97 38.35 -14.13
CA ARG A 384 -13.89 39.29 -13.82
C ARG A 384 -13.79 39.64 -12.32
N GLY A 385 -14.55 38.99 -11.45
CA GLY A 385 -14.56 39.25 -10.00
C GLY A 385 -14.99 40.71 -9.65
N GLY A 386 -15.80 41.34 -10.48
CA GLY A 386 -16.18 42.76 -10.30
C GLY A 386 -15.07 43.75 -10.66
N LEU A 387 -13.91 43.30 -11.15
CA LEU A 387 -12.79 44.18 -11.51
C LEU A 387 -12.94 44.73 -12.96
N VAL A 388 -12.41 45.93 -13.15
CA VAL A 388 -12.30 46.59 -14.45
C VAL A 388 -10.84 46.73 -14.82
N GLY A 389 -10.49 46.30 -16.03
CA GLY A 389 -9.11 46.37 -16.50
C GLY A 389 -8.80 45.30 -17.55
N ASP A 390 -7.53 45.20 -17.89
CA ASP A 390 -7.01 44.19 -18.80
C ASP A 390 -6.85 42.83 -18.10
N VAL A 391 -6.26 41.84 -18.80
CA VAL A 391 -6.02 40.47 -18.28
C VAL A 391 -5.12 40.43 -17.05
N ASN A 392 -4.19 41.39 -16.92
CA ASN A 392 -3.30 41.45 -15.77
C ASN A 392 -4.00 41.89 -14.48
N VAL A 393 -5.15 42.55 -14.60
CA VAL A 393 -6.00 42.93 -13.48
C VAL A 393 -7.07 41.88 -13.21
N THR A 394 -7.77 41.44 -14.27
CA THR A 394 -8.96 40.58 -14.13
C THR A 394 -8.62 39.10 -14.11
N GLY A 395 -7.53 38.69 -14.74
CA GLY A 395 -7.15 37.26 -14.95
C GLY A 395 -8.08 36.50 -15.89
N TYR A 396 -9.04 37.17 -16.55
CA TYR A 396 -10.02 36.56 -17.44
C TYR A 396 -9.59 36.70 -18.90
N LEU A 397 -9.33 35.61 -19.57
CA LEU A 397 -8.97 35.53 -20.98
C LEU A 397 -9.31 34.12 -21.56
N PRO A 398 -10.56 33.87 -21.93
CA PRO A 398 -11.02 32.52 -22.33
C PRO A 398 -10.44 32.00 -23.66
N THR A 399 -9.59 32.79 -24.31
CA THR A 399 -8.84 32.37 -25.50
C THR A 399 -7.45 31.82 -25.21
N ASP A 400 -6.98 31.90 -23.95
CA ASP A 400 -5.65 31.48 -23.53
C ASP A 400 -5.73 30.49 -22.38
N ILE A 401 -5.07 29.32 -22.56
CA ILE A 401 -5.07 28.20 -21.60
C ILE A 401 -4.51 28.54 -20.22
N ALA A 402 -3.75 29.63 -20.12
CA ALA A 402 -3.13 30.06 -18.86
C ALA A 402 -4.02 30.98 -18.00
N TYR A 403 -5.21 31.33 -18.49
CA TYR A 403 -6.09 32.29 -17.84
C TYR A 403 -7.48 31.71 -17.55
N SER A 404 -8.27 32.39 -16.72
CA SER A 404 -9.64 32.00 -16.38
C SER A 404 -10.58 32.06 -17.57
N HIS A 405 -11.50 31.10 -17.65
CA HIS A 405 -12.50 30.98 -18.71
C HIS A 405 -13.93 31.22 -18.19
N GLY A 406 -14.10 31.49 -16.90
CA GLY A 406 -15.35 31.91 -16.29
C GLY A 406 -16.30 30.81 -15.85
N GLY A 407 -15.85 29.53 -15.80
CA GLY A 407 -16.63 28.53 -15.11
C GLY A 407 -16.71 28.84 -13.61
N ASP A 408 -17.83 28.49 -12.96
CA ASP A 408 -18.13 28.92 -11.61
C ASP A 408 -19.00 27.94 -10.80
N LEU A 409 -19.20 28.22 -9.52
CA LEU A 409 -20.03 27.43 -8.63
C LEU A 409 -21.52 27.41 -9.03
N LYS A 410 -22.05 28.50 -9.65
CA LYS A 410 -23.41 28.51 -10.18
C LYS A 410 -23.56 27.55 -11.36
N GLY A 411 -22.54 27.46 -12.21
CA GLY A 411 -22.48 26.47 -13.27
C GLY A 411 -22.44 25.03 -12.74
N LEU A 412 -21.68 24.80 -11.64
CA LEU A 412 -21.67 23.53 -10.97
C LEU A 412 -22.99 23.22 -10.25
N ALA A 413 -23.73 24.23 -9.80
CA ALA A 413 -25.06 24.11 -9.20
C ALA A 413 -26.19 24.03 -10.24
N ASP A 414 -25.88 24.05 -11.54
CA ASP A 414 -26.95 24.00 -12.57
C ASP A 414 -27.78 22.72 -12.46
N GLY A 415 -29.07 22.89 -12.40
CA GLY A 415 -30.05 21.82 -12.22
C GLY A 415 -30.33 21.40 -10.78
N CYS A 416 -29.59 21.95 -9.80
CA CYS A 416 -29.78 21.60 -8.39
C CYS A 416 -31.17 21.97 -7.82
N ASN A 417 -31.86 22.89 -8.41
CA ASN A 417 -33.23 23.32 -8.06
C ASN A 417 -34.31 22.57 -8.86
N LYS A 418 -33.94 21.69 -9.78
CA LYS A 418 -34.87 20.95 -10.61
C LYS A 418 -35.19 19.58 -9.98
N THR A 419 -36.44 19.18 -10.06
CA THR A 419 -36.94 17.90 -9.50
C THR A 419 -36.85 16.74 -10.48
N ASP A 420 -36.65 17.04 -11.78
CA ASP A 420 -36.55 16.04 -12.83
C ASP A 420 -35.13 15.46 -13.02
N GLY A 421 -34.17 15.88 -12.17
CA GLY A 421 -32.78 15.46 -12.25
C GLY A 421 -32.03 16.00 -13.49
N SER A 422 -32.62 16.91 -14.23
CA SER A 422 -31.99 17.59 -15.37
C SER A 422 -30.99 18.64 -14.92
N GLY A 423 -30.11 19.08 -15.84
CA GLY A 423 -29.07 20.08 -15.59
C GLY A 423 -27.67 19.48 -15.79
N ASP A 424 -26.70 20.34 -15.99
CA ASP A 424 -25.36 20.00 -16.39
C ASP A 424 -24.34 20.02 -15.23
N GLY A 425 -24.74 20.50 -14.04
CA GLY A 425 -23.92 20.57 -12.82
C GLY A 425 -23.87 19.23 -12.07
N ILE A 426 -23.98 19.29 -10.74
CA ILE A 426 -23.99 18.11 -9.85
C ILE A 426 -25.00 17.02 -10.32
N PRO A 427 -26.24 17.38 -10.78
CA PRO A 427 -27.15 16.34 -11.30
C PRO A 427 -26.59 15.54 -12.49
N ARG A 428 -25.79 16.16 -13.38
CA ARG A 428 -25.12 15.42 -14.46
C ARG A 428 -24.09 14.41 -13.90
N ILE A 429 -23.29 14.82 -12.93
CA ILE A 429 -22.30 13.95 -12.28
C ILE A 429 -23.00 12.75 -11.61
N LYS A 430 -24.13 13.00 -10.96
CA LYS A 430 -24.98 11.96 -10.38
C LYS A 430 -25.53 11.00 -11.44
N ARG A 431 -25.98 11.50 -12.59
CA ARG A 431 -26.46 10.64 -13.70
C ARG A 431 -25.36 9.73 -14.28
N LEU A 432 -24.09 10.13 -14.20
CA LEU A 432 -22.95 9.25 -14.53
C LEU A 432 -22.70 8.18 -13.45
N GLY A 433 -23.43 8.24 -12.32
CA GLY A 433 -23.40 7.24 -11.25
C GLY A 433 -22.39 7.52 -10.13
N PHE A 434 -21.64 8.61 -10.19
CA PHE A 434 -20.69 8.97 -9.13
C PHE A 434 -21.38 9.28 -7.81
N SER A 435 -20.71 8.95 -6.71
CA SER A 435 -21.19 9.15 -5.34
C SER A 435 -20.41 10.20 -4.56
N ALA A 436 -19.32 10.70 -5.12
CA ALA A 436 -18.57 11.83 -4.57
C ALA A 436 -18.10 12.78 -5.68
N VAL A 437 -18.04 14.07 -5.36
CA VAL A 437 -17.45 15.10 -6.21
C VAL A 437 -16.25 15.73 -5.50
N TRP A 438 -15.10 15.75 -6.17
CA TRP A 438 -13.92 16.50 -5.75
C TRP A 438 -13.90 17.82 -6.51
N ILE A 439 -13.90 18.93 -5.77
CA ILE A 439 -13.95 20.30 -6.28
C ILE A 439 -12.59 20.96 -6.09
N SER A 440 -12.02 21.56 -7.14
CA SER A 440 -10.79 22.36 -7.08
C SER A 440 -10.89 23.48 -6.04
N PRO A 441 -9.77 24.04 -5.50
CA PRO A 441 -9.81 25.00 -4.41
C PRO A 441 -10.60 26.28 -4.82
N PRO A 442 -11.63 26.66 -4.06
CA PRO A 442 -12.48 27.82 -4.41
C PRO A 442 -12.07 29.13 -3.73
N PHE A 443 -11.01 29.12 -2.93
CA PHE A 443 -10.57 30.20 -2.06
C PHE A 443 -10.23 31.47 -2.84
N GLU A 444 -10.24 32.64 -2.20
CA GLU A 444 -9.81 33.89 -2.85
C GLU A 444 -8.31 33.87 -3.11
N GLN A 445 -7.92 34.31 -4.29
CA GLN A 445 -6.60 34.09 -4.87
C GLN A 445 -5.79 35.41 -4.99
N ASN A 446 -4.47 35.32 -4.93
CA ASN A 446 -3.61 36.24 -5.67
C ASN A 446 -3.73 35.90 -7.16
N PHE A 447 -4.77 36.48 -7.82
CA PHE A 447 -5.35 35.86 -9.00
C PHE A 447 -4.47 35.92 -10.24
N VAL A 448 -3.61 36.93 -10.36
CA VAL A 448 -2.66 37.01 -11.49
C VAL A 448 -1.24 37.07 -10.96
N GLN A 449 -0.47 36.04 -11.24
CA GLN A 449 0.94 36.01 -10.90
C GLN A 449 1.73 35.22 -11.96
N SER A 450 3.00 35.56 -12.15
CA SER A 450 3.91 34.85 -13.06
C SER A 450 3.37 34.68 -14.51
N GLY A 451 2.56 35.61 -14.99
CA GLY A 451 2.01 35.60 -16.36
C GLY A 451 0.90 34.57 -16.59
N SER A 452 0.19 34.16 -15.53
CA SER A 452 -1.00 33.32 -15.60
C SER A 452 -2.00 33.70 -14.53
N SER A 453 -3.26 33.24 -14.66
CA SER A 453 -4.23 33.40 -13.59
C SER A 453 -4.36 32.15 -12.73
N ALA A 454 -4.88 32.35 -11.52
CA ALA A 454 -5.11 31.33 -10.52
C ALA A 454 -6.39 30.50 -10.76
N TYR A 455 -6.84 30.37 -12.03
CA TYR A 455 -8.06 29.62 -12.36
C TYR A 455 -8.13 28.20 -11.81
N HIS A 456 -7.00 27.64 -11.42
CA HIS A 456 -6.88 26.33 -10.81
C HIS A 456 -7.09 26.32 -9.29
N GLY A 457 -7.00 27.48 -8.62
CA GLY A 457 -7.28 27.63 -7.18
C GLY A 457 -6.07 27.52 -6.24
N TYR A 458 -4.83 27.32 -6.75
CA TYR A 458 -3.67 27.04 -5.90
C TYR A 458 -2.82 28.26 -5.52
N PHE A 459 -3.27 29.49 -5.81
CA PHE A 459 -2.59 30.74 -5.41
C PHE A 459 -3.39 31.48 -4.32
N ALA A 460 -3.99 30.72 -3.41
CA ALA A 460 -4.91 31.25 -2.40
C ALA A 460 -4.22 32.20 -1.40
N THR A 461 -4.89 33.28 -1.07
CA THR A 461 -4.51 34.25 -0.04
C THR A 461 -5.56 34.35 1.07
N ASP A 462 -6.85 34.30 0.74
CA ASP A 462 -7.92 34.25 1.75
C ASP A 462 -8.69 32.91 1.66
N PHE A 463 -8.43 32.05 2.60
CA PHE A 463 -9.03 30.71 2.67
C PHE A 463 -10.41 30.69 3.36
N THR A 464 -10.84 31.84 3.89
CA THR A 464 -12.11 31.96 4.63
C THR A 464 -13.31 32.23 3.72
N LYS A 465 -13.08 32.49 2.43
CA LYS A 465 -14.14 32.87 1.47
C LYS A 465 -13.84 32.34 0.06
N VAL A 466 -14.88 32.28 -0.75
CA VAL A 466 -14.80 31.96 -2.18
C VAL A 466 -14.32 33.17 -2.95
N ASP A 467 -13.49 33.00 -3.97
CA ASP A 467 -13.05 34.03 -4.90
C ASP A 467 -14.27 34.63 -5.64
N PRO A 468 -14.40 35.95 -5.71
CA PRO A 468 -15.53 36.59 -6.38
C PRO A 468 -15.76 36.18 -7.84
N ARG A 469 -14.73 35.65 -8.54
CA ARG A 469 -14.86 35.17 -9.92
C ARG A 469 -15.60 33.85 -10.00
N TRP A 470 -15.69 33.15 -8.89
CA TRP A 470 -16.32 31.82 -8.84
C TRP A 470 -17.62 31.80 -8.07
N GLY A 471 -17.97 32.92 -7.41
CA GLY A 471 -19.21 33.07 -6.67
C GLY A 471 -19.01 33.47 -5.22
N THR A 472 -19.85 32.96 -4.35
CA THR A 472 -19.91 33.27 -2.92
C THR A 472 -19.88 32.01 -2.07
N MET A 473 -19.71 32.19 -0.75
CA MET A 473 -19.85 31.08 0.22
C MET A 473 -21.26 30.44 0.14
N ALA A 474 -22.29 31.21 -0.14
CA ALA A 474 -23.65 30.71 -0.34
C ALA A 474 -23.77 29.86 -1.62
N ASP A 475 -23.05 30.19 -2.69
CA ASP A 475 -23.01 29.38 -3.92
C ASP A 475 -22.30 28.05 -3.67
N PHE A 476 -21.20 28.04 -2.91
CA PHE A 476 -20.56 26.82 -2.49
C PHE A 476 -21.48 25.93 -1.62
N LYS A 477 -22.16 26.56 -0.65
CA LYS A 477 -23.14 25.86 0.20
C LYS A 477 -24.28 25.25 -0.66
N ALA A 478 -24.75 25.97 -1.67
CA ALA A 478 -25.78 25.45 -2.58
C ALA A 478 -25.30 24.23 -3.39
N VAL A 479 -24.01 24.18 -3.79
CA VAL A 479 -23.39 23.04 -4.44
C VAL A 479 -23.33 21.83 -3.48
N SER A 480 -22.86 22.04 -2.25
CA SER A 480 -22.75 20.97 -1.26
C SER A 480 -24.11 20.40 -0.84
N ASP A 481 -25.08 21.28 -0.58
CA ASP A 481 -26.46 20.88 -0.27
C ASP A 481 -27.12 20.11 -1.42
N CYS A 482 -26.82 20.49 -2.65
CA CYS A 482 -27.27 19.77 -3.83
C CYS A 482 -26.66 18.36 -3.89
N ALA A 483 -25.36 18.26 -3.69
CA ALA A 483 -24.66 16.97 -3.67
C ALA A 483 -25.28 16.05 -2.59
N HIS A 484 -25.46 16.54 -1.39
CA HIS A 484 -26.05 15.80 -0.28
C HIS A 484 -27.49 15.33 -0.56
N ARG A 485 -28.34 16.20 -1.09
CA ARG A 485 -29.73 15.82 -1.48
C ARG A 485 -29.74 14.70 -2.52
N LEU A 486 -28.73 14.64 -3.38
CA LEU A 486 -28.57 13.59 -4.39
C LEU A 486 -27.81 12.35 -3.87
N GLY A 487 -27.50 12.30 -2.57
CA GLY A 487 -26.74 11.22 -1.95
C GLY A 487 -25.30 11.15 -2.46
N MET A 488 -24.67 12.29 -2.64
CA MET A 488 -23.27 12.43 -3.04
C MET A 488 -22.49 13.16 -1.93
N LYS A 489 -21.20 12.77 -1.77
CA LYS A 489 -20.27 13.44 -0.86
C LYS A 489 -19.48 14.53 -1.57
N VAL A 490 -19.01 15.52 -0.80
CA VAL A 490 -18.21 16.65 -1.30
C VAL A 490 -16.79 16.53 -0.75
N ILE A 491 -15.82 16.46 -1.64
CA ILE A 491 -14.39 16.48 -1.34
C ILE A 491 -13.86 17.84 -1.77
N LEU A 492 -13.32 18.59 -0.82
CA LEU A 492 -12.70 19.88 -1.09
C LEU A 492 -11.20 19.71 -1.30
N ASP A 493 -10.69 20.28 -2.38
CA ASP A 493 -9.24 20.41 -2.57
C ASP A 493 -8.70 21.50 -1.66
N ILE A 494 -7.69 21.17 -0.84
CA ILE A 494 -7.14 22.10 0.15
C ILE A 494 -5.63 22.21 0.03
N ILE A 495 -5.11 23.38 0.41
CA ILE A 495 -3.71 23.71 0.43
C ILE A 495 -3.31 23.96 1.88
N VAL A 496 -2.33 23.21 2.40
CA VAL A 496 -1.78 23.40 3.74
C VAL A 496 -0.31 23.78 3.74
N ASN A 497 0.37 23.58 2.61
CA ASN A 497 1.80 23.78 2.46
C ASN A 497 2.17 25.25 2.25
N HIS A 498 1.39 25.99 1.47
CA HIS A 498 1.77 27.32 0.99
C HIS A 498 0.55 28.25 0.83
N THR A 499 0.86 29.54 0.63
CA THR A 499 -0.14 30.55 0.19
C THR A 499 0.30 31.17 -1.13
N GLY A 500 -0.56 31.99 -1.73
CA GLY A 500 -0.17 32.82 -2.88
C GLY A 500 1.06 33.68 -2.57
N ASP A 501 1.87 33.96 -3.61
CA ASP A 501 3.12 34.73 -3.55
C ASP A 501 2.86 36.17 -3.09
N VAL A 502 3.16 36.51 -1.87
CA VAL A 502 3.04 37.82 -1.20
C VAL A 502 4.37 38.21 -0.54
N ILE A 503 5.05 37.26 0.09
CA ILE A 503 6.35 37.48 0.76
C ILE A 503 7.41 37.69 -0.31
N THR A 504 8.22 38.74 -0.14
CA THR A 504 9.32 39.03 -1.05
C THR A 504 10.65 39.11 -0.29
N TYR A 505 11.75 39.12 -1.01
CA TYR A 505 13.11 39.15 -0.46
C TYR A 505 13.86 40.35 -1.02
N SER A 506 14.56 41.12 -0.17
CA SER A 506 15.41 42.21 -0.63
C SER A 506 16.76 41.73 -1.21
N ASN A 507 17.06 40.42 -1.10
CA ASN A 507 18.24 39.78 -1.69
C ASN A 507 17.82 38.57 -2.56
N SER A 508 18.69 37.59 -2.74
CA SER A 508 18.41 36.41 -3.55
C SER A 508 17.28 35.54 -2.98
N ARG A 509 16.31 35.20 -3.83
CA ARG A 509 15.24 34.22 -3.51
C ARG A 509 15.68 32.74 -3.66
N ALA A 510 16.93 32.45 -3.99
CA ALA A 510 17.36 31.08 -4.19
C ALA A 510 17.53 30.35 -2.86
N PHE A 511 17.00 29.12 -2.76
CA PHE A 511 17.19 28.28 -1.59
C PHE A 511 18.68 28.06 -1.29
N ASN A 512 19.09 28.27 -0.05
CA ASN A 512 20.46 28.08 0.40
C ASN A 512 20.58 27.29 1.70
N GLY A 513 19.47 26.72 2.21
CA GLY A 513 19.42 25.94 3.44
C GLY A 513 19.37 26.76 4.74
N GLN A 514 19.21 28.08 4.63
CA GLN A 514 19.13 29.00 5.76
C GLN A 514 17.92 29.91 5.64
N VAL A 515 17.37 30.34 6.77
CA VAL A 515 16.33 31.38 6.78
C VAL A 515 16.91 32.66 6.16
N ASN A 516 16.17 33.23 5.23
CA ASN A 516 16.55 34.46 4.58
C ASN A 516 15.96 35.64 5.36
N GLU A 517 16.79 36.23 6.23
CA GLU A 517 16.41 37.38 7.07
C GLU A 517 15.98 38.65 6.28
N SER A 518 16.10 38.63 4.95
CA SER A 518 15.63 39.71 4.09
C SER A 518 14.19 39.56 3.61
N ALA A 519 13.49 38.48 4.03
CA ALA A 519 12.08 38.27 3.74
C ALA A 519 11.20 39.35 4.40
N TYR A 520 10.25 39.87 3.66
CA TYR A 520 9.31 40.85 4.19
C TYR A 520 7.96 40.82 3.44
N ILE A 521 6.92 41.31 4.06
CA ILE A 521 5.62 41.56 3.43
C ILE A 521 5.61 42.98 2.90
N PRO A 522 5.33 43.22 1.61
CA PRO A 522 5.31 44.55 1.05
C PRO A 522 4.28 45.50 1.74
N ALA A 523 4.62 46.80 1.82
CA ALA A 523 3.75 47.76 2.45
C ALA A 523 2.35 47.79 1.78
N GLY A 524 1.32 47.72 2.60
CA GLY A 524 -0.10 47.69 2.17
C GLY A 524 -0.62 46.26 1.91
N MET A 525 0.25 45.22 2.08
CA MET A 525 -0.16 43.82 1.94
C MET A 525 -0.14 43.06 3.28
N GLU A 526 0.04 43.76 4.41
CA GLU A 526 0.27 43.16 5.73
C GLU A 526 -0.92 42.32 6.22
N ASN A 527 -2.12 42.53 5.68
CA ASN A 527 -3.34 41.83 6.08
C ASN A 527 -4.10 41.25 4.88
N ILE A 528 -3.39 40.93 3.78
CA ILE A 528 -4.04 40.42 2.58
C ILE A 528 -4.41 38.93 2.72
N LYS A 529 -3.73 38.22 3.61
CA LYS A 529 -3.97 36.79 3.85
C LYS A 529 -4.98 36.60 4.99
N ALA A 530 -5.82 35.61 4.86
CA ALA A 530 -6.75 35.18 5.90
C ALA A 530 -6.84 33.64 5.94
N PRO A 531 -6.89 33.01 7.15
CA PRO A 531 -7.00 33.63 8.50
C PRO A 531 -5.76 34.42 8.95
N ALA A 532 -5.88 35.16 10.04
CA ALA A 532 -4.88 36.12 10.51
C ALA A 532 -3.48 35.55 10.75
N PHE A 533 -3.36 34.25 11.17
CA PHE A 533 -2.08 33.61 11.39
C PHE A 533 -1.20 33.56 10.11
N LEU A 534 -1.81 33.63 8.94
CA LEU A 534 -1.12 33.67 7.64
C LEU A 534 -0.40 35.00 7.35
N ASN A 535 -0.67 36.06 8.14
CA ASN A 535 0.04 37.33 8.02
C ASN A 535 1.27 37.41 8.94
N ASN A 536 1.52 36.38 9.76
CA ASN A 536 2.69 36.31 10.63
C ASN A 536 3.89 35.73 9.84
N LEU A 537 4.89 36.55 9.55
CA LEU A 537 6.08 36.14 8.81
C LEU A 537 6.85 34.98 9.45
N ASN A 538 6.75 34.81 10.78
CA ASN A 538 7.37 33.70 11.52
C ASN A 538 6.70 32.34 11.24
N ASN A 539 5.52 32.34 10.64
CA ASN A 539 4.81 31.13 10.22
C ASN A 539 5.26 30.61 8.85
N TYR A 540 6.29 31.22 8.27
CA TYR A 540 6.88 30.82 7.00
C TYR A 540 8.33 30.39 7.15
N ASN A 541 8.76 29.45 6.31
CA ASN A 541 10.15 28.98 6.34
C ASN A 541 11.12 30.05 5.80
N ASN A 542 10.71 30.86 4.85
CA ASN A 542 11.50 31.95 4.28
C ASN A 542 12.91 31.52 3.83
N MET A 543 13.05 30.33 3.22
CA MET A 543 14.35 29.78 2.79
C MET A 543 14.59 29.99 1.29
N GLY A 544 13.64 30.57 0.57
CA GLY A 544 13.71 30.82 -0.87
C GLY A 544 13.29 29.64 -1.75
N ALA A 545 13.27 29.86 -3.05
CA ALA A 545 12.65 28.96 -4.04
C ALA A 545 13.39 27.62 -4.18
N ILE A 546 12.61 26.52 -4.27
CA ILE A 546 13.09 25.16 -4.51
C ILE A 546 13.87 25.09 -5.83
N ARG A 547 15.05 24.45 -5.81
CA ARG A 547 15.88 24.16 -6.97
C ARG A 547 16.11 22.66 -7.17
N SER A 548 16.01 21.87 -6.11
CA SER A 548 16.21 20.43 -6.13
C SER A 548 15.04 19.68 -5.51
N TRP A 549 14.21 19.09 -6.35
CA TRP A 549 13.04 18.29 -5.96
C TRP A 549 13.37 16.94 -5.32
N ASN A 550 14.66 16.54 -5.30
CA ASN A 550 15.15 15.32 -4.67
C ASN A 550 15.76 15.55 -3.28
N ASN A 551 15.95 16.80 -2.88
CA ASN A 551 16.46 17.17 -1.56
C ASN A 551 15.28 17.41 -0.61
N LYS A 552 15.12 16.54 0.39
CA LYS A 552 14.00 16.60 1.33
C LYS A 552 13.91 17.93 2.05
N LEU A 553 15.00 18.44 2.58
CA LEU A 553 15.02 19.74 3.26
C LEU A 553 14.54 20.85 2.33
N GLU A 554 15.00 20.83 1.09
CA GLU A 554 14.70 21.86 0.11
C GLU A 554 13.24 21.81 -0.36
N TYR A 555 12.69 20.61 -0.63
CA TYR A 555 11.30 20.54 -1.03
C TYR A 555 10.28 20.68 0.11
N GLN A 556 10.70 20.51 1.40
CA GLN A 556 9.83 20.71 2.56
C GLN A 556 9.93 22.13 3.16
N LYS A 557 10.96 22.91 2.81
CA LYS A 557 11.23 24.21 3.44
C LYS A 557 11.44 25.33 2.44
N GLY A 558 11.35 25.06 1.18
CA GLY A 558 11.55 26.04 0.11
C GLY A 558 10.24 26.42 -0.58
N ASP A 559 10.22 27.64 -1.12
CA ASP A 559 9.09 28.19 -1.85
C ASP A 559 8.81 27.36 -3.10
N PHE A 560 7.61 26.79 -3.19
CA PHE A 560 7.14 26.02 -4.34
C PHE A 560 6.78 26.96 -5.49
N GLY A 561 7.65 27.05 -6.50
CA GLY A 561 7.39 27.88 -7.66
C GLY A 561 7.18 29.36 -7.35
N GLY A 562 7.69 29.85 -6.22
CA GLY A 562 7.53 31.21 -5.75
C GLY A 562 6.35 31.45 -4.82
N LEU A 563 5.57 30.40 -4.48
CA LEU A 563 4.51 30.46 -3.47
C LEU A 563 5.12 30.50 -2.06
N ASP A 564 4.49 31.22 -1.15
CA ASP A 564 5.02 31.42 0.21
C ASP A 564 4.89 30.14 1.05
N ASP A 565 6.02 29.52 1.37
CA ASP A 565 6.10 28.21 2.02
C ASP A 565 5.89 28.32 3.55
N LEU A 566 4.85 27.65 4.05
CA LEU A 566 4.49 27.67 5.47
C LEU A 566 5.35 26.76 6.33
N LYS A 567 5.66 27.22 7.53
CA LYS A 567 6.32 26.43 8.56
C LYS A 567 5.34 25.49 9.24
N THR A 568 5.00 24.40 8.54
CA THR A 568 3.94 23.48 8.90
C THR A 568 4.20 22.69 10.20
N GLU A 569 5.42 22.67 10.73
CA GLU A 569 5.72 22.16 12.07
C GLU A 569 5.29 23.13 13.19
N ASN A 570 5.00 24.40 12.89
CA ASN A 570 4.59 25.39 13.89
C ASN A 570 3.16 25.09 14.39
N ALA A 571 2.97 25.06 15.71
CA ALA A 571 1.68 24.81 16.32
C ALA A 571 0.59 25.82 15.90
N GLU A 572 0.92 27.10 15.78
CA GLU A 572 0.00 28.15 15.31
C GLU A 572 -0.52 27.85 13.88
N VAL A 573 0.34 27.32 13.01
CA VAL A 573 -0.04 26.93 11.65
C VAL A 573 -0.92 25.67 11.68
N VAL A 574 -0.56 24.68 12.49
CA VAL A 574 -1.36 23.43 12.62
C VAL A 574 -2.76 23.72 13.14
N GLU A 575 -2.87 24.51 14.22
CA GLU A 575 -4.14 24.88 14.85
C GLU A 575 -4.98 25.76 13.93
N GLY A 576 -4.35 26.79 13.30
CA GLY A 576 -5.02 27.69 12.38
C GLY A 576 -5.62 26.97 11.18
N TRP A 577 -4.90 26.00 10.60
CA TRP A 577 -5.46 25.17 9.52
C TRP A 577 -6.57 24.24 10.01
N ALA A 578 -6.47 23.72 11.24
CA ALA A 578 -7.52 22.87 11.79
C ALA A 578 -8.83 23.67 12.02
N ASP A 579 -8.72 24.88 12.57
CA ASP A 579 -9.88 25.77 12.77
C ASP A 579 -10.56 26.14 11.44
N LEU A 580 -9.75 26.51 10.47
CA LEU A 580 -10.26 26.89 9.15
C LEU A 580 -10.98 25.73 8.45
N TYR A 581 -10.31 24.58 8.32
CA TYR A 581 -10.90 23.50 7.56
C TYR A 581 -12.03 22.78 8.30
N ALA A 582 -12.07 22.87 9.64
CA ALA A 582 -13.25 22.48 10.41
C ALA A 582 -14.47 23.36 10.09
N MET A 583 -14.29 24.65 9.87
CA MET A 583 -15.38 25.54 9.41
C MET A 583 -15.95 25.07 8.05
N TRP A 584 -15.10 24.70 7.08
CA TRP A 584 -15.57 24.18 5.79
C TRP A 584 -16.38 22.88 5.93
N VAL A 585 -16.02 22.02 6.87
CA VAL A 585 -16.80 20.81 7.18
C VAL A 585 -18.11 21.17 7.87
N ASN A 586 -18.05 21.94 8.95
CA ASN A 586 -19.18 22.16 9.83
C ASN A 586 -20.25 23.06 9.23
N ASP A 587 -19.83 24.14 8.56
CA ASP A 587 -20.75 25.16 8.07
C ASP A 587 -21.09 24.98 6.58
N TYR A 588 -20.16 24.47 5.77
CA TYR A 588 -20.30 24.43 4.31
C TYR A 588 -20.46 23.04 3.70
N GLY A 589 -20.49 21.98 4.52
CA GLY A 589 -20.89 20.67 4.06
C GLY A 589 -19.80 19.87 3.35
N VAL A 590 -18.54 20.13 3.66
CA VAL A 590 -17.42 19.29 3.17
C VAL A 590 -17.40 17.97 3.93
N ASP A 591 -17.24 16.83 3.22
CA ASP A 591 -17.20 15.49 3.77
C ASP A 591 -15.79 14.88 3.79
N GLY A 592 -14.88 15.47 3.02
CA GLY A 592 -13.50 15.02 2.96
C GLY A 592 -12.59 15.99 2.23
N PHE A 593 -11.31 15.70 2.23
CA PHE A 593 -10.28 16.55 1.63
C PHE A 593 -9.37 15.80 0.68
N ARG A 594 -9.02 16.45 -0.43
CA ARG A 594 -7.77 16.18 -1.14
C ARG A 594 -6.77 17.24 -0.69
N ILE A 595 -5.59 16.80 -0.23
CA ILE A 595 -4.56 17.69 0.28
C ILE A 595 -3.49 17.86 -0.80
N ASP A 596 -3.41 19.11 -1.30
CA ASP A 596 -2.43 19.51 -2.29
C ASP A 596 -1.02 19.42 -1.76
N THR A 597 -0.06 19.04 -2.62
CA THR A 597 1.37 19.04 -2.33
C THR A 597 1.75 18.43 -0.98
N ALA A 598 1.06 17.37 -0.53
CA ALA A 598 1.32 16.74 0.77
C ALA A 598 2.78 16.28 0.96
N LYS A 599 3.51 16.05 -0.13
CA LYS A 599 4.95 15.73 -0.13
C LYS A 599 5.81 16.84 0.47
N HIS A 600 5.37 18.07 0.37
CA HIS A 600 6.13 19.27 0.76
C HIS A 600 5.91 19.68 2.21
N VAL A 601 4.89 19.13 2.83
CA VAL A 601 4.49 19.39 4.22
C VAL A 601 5.43 18.68 5.20
N ASP A 602 5.70 19.26 6.36
CA ASP A 602 6.50 18.64 7.41
C ASP A 602 5.93 17.30 7.86
N ASP A 603 6.82 16.35 8.18
CA ASP A 603 6.45 14.97 8.49
C ASP A 603 5.49 14.83 9.69
N GLU A 604 5.55 15.76 10.66
CA GLU A 604 4.73 15.70 11.88
C GLU A 604 3.37 16.41 11.74
N PHE A 605 3.19 17.22 10.70
CA PHE A 605 1.99 18.03 10.52
C PHE A 605 0.72 17.19 10.52
N PHE A 606 0.64 16.18 9.67
CA PHE A 606 -0.59 15.42 9.46
C PHE A 606 -1.05 14.67 10.70
N THR A 607 -0.11 14.12 11.50
CA THR A 607 -0.47 13.45 12.75
C THR A 607 -1.15 14.39 13.74
N LYS A 608 -0.65 15.63 13.84
CA LYS A 608 -1.19 16.65 14.75
C LYS A 608 -2.49 17.25 14.20
N TRP A 609 -2.46 17.67 12.95
CA TRP A 609 -3.58 18.32 12.28
C TRP A 609 -4.79 17.39 12.14
N TRP A 610 -4.57 16.13 11.72
CA TRP A 610 -5.68 15.18 11.51
C TRP A 610 -6.42 14.87 12.81
N LYS A 611 -5.70 14.73 13.92
CA LYS A 611 -6.31 14.57 15.23
C LYS A 611 -7.22 15.74 15.60
N LEU A 612 -6.76 16.97 15.39
CA LEU A 612 -7.56 18.17 15.62
C LEU A 612 -8.78 18.22 14.69
N MET A 613 -8.63 17.82 13.42
CA MET A 613 -9.73 17.75 12.49
C MET A 613 -10.80 16.75 12.93
N GLU A 614 -10.42 15.55 13.34
CA GLU A 614 -11.36 14.56 13.87
C GLU A 614 -12.09 15.08 15.10
N GLU A 615 -11.39 15.75 16.02
CA GLU A 615 -11.99 16.32 17.23
C GLU A 615 -12.97 17.48 16.90
N LYS A 616 -12.57 18.42 16.05
CA LYS A 616 -13.37 19.63 15.73
C LYS A 616 -14.58 19.36 14.84
N THR A 617 -14.60 18.23 14.14
CA THR A 617 -15.67 17.86 13.20
C THR A 617 -16.51 16.67 13.68
N ALA A 618 -16.19 16.11 14.86
CA ALA A 618 -16.78 14.86 15.36
C ALA A 618 -18.31 14.88 15.39
N GLU A 619 -18.92 15.94 15.90
CA GLU A 619 -20.38 16.09 16.01
C GLU A 619 -21.04 16.15 14.61
N THR A 620 -20.55 17.02 13.77
CA THR A 620 -21.06 17.18 12.39
C THR A 620 -20.97 15.90 11.58
N MET A 621 -19.83 15.18 11.69
CA MET A 621 -19.63 13.94 10.95
C MET A 621 -20.49 12.81 11.52
N ALA A 622 -20.70 12.76 12.83
CA ALA A 622 -21.62 11.82 13.46
C ALA A 622 -23.07 12.05 13.03
N ASP A 623 -23.52 13.30 12.96
CA ASP A 623 -24.86 13.66 12.47
C ASP A 623 -25.09 13.24 11.02
N ARG A 624 -24.03 13.23 10.20
CA ARG A 624 -24.05 12.73 8.82
C ARG A 624 -23.91 11.20 8.72
N GLY A 625 -23.72 10.48 9.85
CA GLY A 625 -23.53 9.04 9.88
C GLY A 625 -22.25 8.56 9.20
N GLN A 626 -21.20 9.39 9.19
CA GLN A 626 -19.92 9.08 8.52
C GLN A 626 -18.72 9.63 9.31
N LYS A 627 -17.51 9.27 8.88
CA LYS A 627 -16.26 9.83 9.40
C LYS A 627 -15.65 10.74 8.36
N LEU A 628 -14.96 11.78 8.82
CA LEU A 628 -14.15 12.62 7.94
C LEU A 628 -13.11 11.77 7.22
N PHE A 629 -12.84 12.10 5.96
CA PHE A 629 -11.87 11.41 5.13
C PHE A 629 -10.91 12.39 4.47
N ALA A 630 -9.66 11.97 4.26
CA ALA A 630 -8.71 12.76 3.49
C ALA A 630 -7.72 11.87 2.75
N PHE A 631 -7.21 12.37 1.64
CA PHE A 631 -6.12 11.77 0.91
C PHE A 631 -5.13 12.83 0.43
N GLY A 632 -3.85 12.52 0.57
CA GLY A 632 -2.77 13.42 0.17
C GLY A 632 -2.35 13.21 -1.28
N GLU A 633 -1.99 14.30 -1.95
CA GLU A 633 -1.20 14.21 -3.16
C GLU A 633 0.27 14.04 -2.78
N TYR A 634 0.76 12.83 -2.91
CA TYR A 634 2.17 12.54 -2.79
C TYR A 634 2.71 12.06 -4.13
N TYR A 635 3.30 12.97 -4.91
CA TYR A 635 3.76 12.68 -6.26
C TYR A 635 5.04 11.80 -6.22
N ASP A 636 4.84 10.49 -6.00
CA ASP A 636 5.88 9.47 -5.94
C ASP A 636 5.30 8.09 -6.24
N GLY A 637 5.89 7.34 -7.15
CA GLY A 637 5.46 5.98 -7.50
C GLY A 637 5.96 4.88 -6.55
N SER A 638 6.74 5.23 -5.52
CA SER A 638 7.29 4.27 -4.56
C SER A 638 6.26 3.89 -3.51
N ILE A 639 5.85 2.65 -3.48
CA ILE A 639 4.90 2.12 -2.48
C ILE A 639 5.44 2.31 -1.06
N SER A 640 6.74 2.12 -0.83
CA SER A 640 7.34 2.33 0.50
C SER A 640 7.25 3.78 0.96
N THR A 641 7.32 4.72 0.02
CA THR A 641 7.16 6.14 0.30
C THR A 641 5.69 6.45 0.58
N LEU A 642 4.78 6.07 -0.32
CA LEU A 642 3.34 6.30 -0.17
C LEU A 642 2.81 5.71 1.13
N SER A 643 3.17 4.47 1.46
CA SER A 643 2.73 3.81 2.70
C SER A 643 3.27 4.48 3.96
N SER A 644 4.46 5.10 3.90
CA SER A 644 5.03 5.81 5.05
C SER A 644 4.17 7.02 5.48
N TYR A 645 3.50 7.70 4.53
CA TYR A 645 2.56 8.79 4.82
C TYR A 645 1.33 8.32 5.59
N ILE A 646 0.87 7.10 5.30
CA ILE A 646 -0.23 6.48 6.02
C ILE A 646 0.22 6.00 7.41
N HIS A 647 1.37 5.32 7.49
CA HIS A 647 1.83 4.71 8.74
C HIS A 647 2.48 5.68 9.73
N LYS A 648 3.31 6.59 9.24
CA LYS A 648 4.15 7.46 10.09
C LYS A 648 3.57 8.85 10.24
N GLN A 649 3.00 9.39 9.16
CA GLN A 649 2.52 10.77 9.16
C GLN A 649 1.01 10.87 9.41
N GLY A 650 0.30 9.74 9.48
CA GLY A 650 -1.07 9.71 9.97
C GLY A 650 -2.16 10.04 8.94
N LEU A 651 -1.83 10.30 7.67
CA LEU A 651 -2.84 10.51 6.65
C LEU A 651 -3.79 9.31 6.52
N PRO A 652 -5.09 9.53 6.39
CA PRO A 652 -6.04 8.44 6.13
C PRO A 652 -5.76 7.68 4.85
N SER A 653 -5.40 8.39 3.77
CA SER A 653 -5.15 7.81 2.46
C SER A 653 -4.24 8.72 1.61
N VAL A 654 -3.87 8.22 0.43
CA VAL A 654 -3.11 8.96 -0.60
C VAL A 654 -3.64 8.63 -2.00
N LEU A 655 -3.33 9.48 -2.99
CA LEU A 655 -3.46 9.15 -4.40
C LEU A 655 -2.51 7.99 -4.74
N ASP A 656 -3.04 6.93 -5.38
CA ASP A 656 -2.24 5.74 -5.70
C ASP A 656 -1.40 5.93 -6.97
N PHE A 657 -0.31 6.67 -6.82
CA PHE A 657 0.66 6.89 -7.89
C PHE A 657 1.41 5.63 -8.32
N ALA A 658 1.36 4.55 -7.54
CA ALA A 658 1.91 3.27 -7.94
C ALA A 658 0.94 2.50 -8.87
N PHE A 659 -0.37 2.62 -8.63
CA PHE A 659 -1.41 2.02 -9.48
C PHE A 659 -1.46 2.66 -10.86
N GLN A 660 -1.34 3.98 -10.95
CA GLN A 660 -1.56 4.75 -12.17
C GLN A 660 -0.71 4.26 -13.36
N PRO A 661 0.63 4.19 -13.30
CA PRO A 661 1.43 3.71 -14.43
C PRO A 661 1.23 2.22 -14.72
N ALA A 662 0.96 1.40 -13.71
CA ALA A 662 0.69 -0.02 -13.88
C ALA A 662 -0.62 -0.28 -14.62
N ALA A 663 -1.67 0.49 -14.33
CA ALA A 663 -2.95 0.38 -15.01
C ALA A 663 -2.89 0.90 -16.47
N VAL A 664 -2.17 2.01 -16.68
CA VAL A 664 -1.94 2.57 -18.01
C VAL A 664 -1.14 1.59 -18.88
N GLY A 665 0.00 1.08 -18.39
CA GLY A 665 0.83 0.11 -19.11
C GLY A 665 0.05 -1.18 -19.46
N PHE A 666 -0.69 -1.72 -18.49
CA PHE A 666 -1.55 -2.89 -18.75
C PHE A 666 -2.56 -2.62 -19.87
N ALA A 667 -3.23 -1.49 -19.85
CA ALA A 667 -4.22 -1.14 -20.87
C ALA A 667 -3.58 -0.85 -22.26
N GLN A 668 -2.31 -0.45 -22.30
CA GLN A 668 -1.51 -0.32 -23.52
C GLN A 668 -1.06 -1.67 -24.09
N GLY A 669 -1.26 -2.77 -23.36
CA GLY A 669 -0.90 -4.13 -23.76
C GLY A 669 0.40 -4.64 -23.11
N GLU A 670 0.91 -3.96 -22.09
CA GLU A 670 2.00 -4.49 -21.28
C GLU A 670 1.54 -5.66 -20.40
N SER A 671 2.51 -6.37 -19.84
CA SER A 671 2.23 -7.50 -18.96
C SER A 671 1.41 -7.08 -17.73
N ALA A 672 0.46 -7.92 -17.31
CA ALA A 672 -0.27 -7.77 -16.05
C ALA A 672 0.64 -7.80 -14.80
N GLN A 673 1.93 -8.12 -14.96
CA GLN A 673 2.90 -8.20 -13.86
C GLN A 673 3.04 -6.86 -13.10
N GLY A 674 2.92 -5.72 -13.80
CA GLY A 674 2.95 -4.39 -13.19
C GLY A 674 1.83 -4.23 -12.15
N LEU A 675 0.58 -4.50 -12.55
CA LEU A 675 -0.58 -4.48 -11.65
C LEU A 675 -0.46 -5.51 -10.52
N ALA A 676 -0.03 -6.74 -10.85
CA ALA A 676 0.17 -7.77 -9.85
C ALA A 676 1.20 -7.37 -8.78
N ASN A 677 2.27 -6.67 -9.16
CA ASN A 677 3.27 -6.18 -8.22
C ASN A 677 2.70 -5.10 -7.29
N VAL A 678 1.89 -4.17 -7.82
CA VAL A 678 1.20 -3.17 -7.01
C VAL A 678 0.32 -3.84 -5.96
N PHE A 679 -0.56 -4.77 -6.37
CA PHE A 679 -1.50 -5.43 -5.46
C PHE A 679 -0.82 -6.38 -4.46
N ARG A 680 0.29 -7.04 -4.82
CA ARG A 680 1.09 -7.82 -3.85
C ARG A 680 1.69 -6.97 -2.74
N SER A 681 1.87 -5.70 -2.99
CA SER A 681 2.44 -4.76 -2.03
C SER A 681 1.38 -4.07 -1.16
N ASP A 682 0.10 -4.42 -1.31
CA ASP A 682 -1.03 -3.84 -0.59
C ASP A 682 -0.88 -3.92 0.94
N ASN A 683 -0.25 -4.99 1.44
CA ASN A 683 0.04 -5.13 2.87
C ASN A 683 0.89 -4.00 3.46
N SER A 684 1.64 -3.27 2.60
CA SER A 684 2.42 -2.12 3.04
C SER A 684 1.55 -0.96 3.53
N TYR A 685 0.25 -0.94 3.21
CA TYR A 685 -0.69 0.11 3.61
C TYR A 685 -1.57 -0.27 4.82
N ILE A 686 -1.53 -1.53 5.26
CA ILE A 686 -2.44 -2.04 6.30
C ILE A 686 -1.98 -1.59 7.68
N THR A 687 -2.90 -0.96 8.42
CA THR A 687 -2.81 -0.70 9.87
C THR A 687 -4.08 -1.23 10.55
N SER A 688 -4.22 -1.04 11.86
CA SER A 688 -5.48 -1.35 12.57
C SER A 688 -6.68 -0.54 12.07
N THR A 689 -6.47 0.61 11.43
CA THR A 689 -7.52 1.55 11.02
C THR A 689 -7.49 1.95 9.55
N LYS A 690 -6.50 1.52 8.77
CA LYS A 690 -6.27 1.95 7.39
C LYS A 690 -5.95 0.75 6.50
N SER A 691 -6.29 0.86 5.22
CA SER A 691 -6.11 -0.24 4.26
C SER A 691 -5.89 0.25 2.83
N PRO A 692 -5.35 -0.59 1.93
CA PRO A 692 -5.20 -0.24 0.52
C PRO A 692 -6.53 -0.01 -0.21
N TYR A 693 -7.65 -0.41 0.38
CA TYR A 693 -8.98 -0.21 -0.21
C TYR A 693 -9.45 1.24 -0.14
N ASP A 694 -8.82 2.05 0.68
CA ASP A 694 -9.06 3.49 0.79
C ASP A 694 -8.13 4.33 -0.09
N LEU A 695 -7.15 3.72 -0.79
CA LEU A 695 -6.31 4.41 -1.76
C LEU A 695 -7.14 4.94 -2.93
N ILE A 696 -6.78 6.12 -3.43
CA ILE A 696 -7.49 6.73 -4.56
C ILE A 696 -6.83 6.29 -5.86
N ASN A 697 -7.47 5.37 -6.56
CA ASN A 697 -7.06 4.90 -7.87
C ASN A 697 -7.40 5.95 -8.94
N PHE A 698 -6.48 6.25 -9.83
CA PHE A 698 -6.69 7.20 -10.91
C PHE A 698 -5.85 6.86 -12.14
N LEU A 699 -6.21 7.40 -13.30
CA LEU A 699 -5.50 7.17 -14.57
C LEU A 699 -4.80 8.43 -15.09
N GLY A 700 -5.29 9.59 -14.72
CA GLY A 700 -4.74 10.89 -15.08
C GLY A 700 -5.34 11.98 -14.21
N ASN A 701 -4.79 13.19 -14.28
CA ASN A 701 -5.28 14.34 -13.54
C ASN A 701 -4.95 15.66 -14.27
N HIS A 702 -5.16 16.76 -13.60
CA HIS A 702 -4.96 18.11 -14.13
C HIS A 702 -3.49 18.54 -14.23
N ASP A 703 -2.55 17.75 -13.68
CA ASP A 703 -1.10 18.01 -13.68
C ASP A 703 -0.33 17.05 -14.59
N MET A 704 -0.65 15.76 -14.53
CA MET A 704 0.03 14.72 -15.33
C MET A 704 -0.49 14.65 -16.77
N GLY A 705 -1.72 15.05 -16.99
CA GLY A 705 -2.44 14.86 -18.25
C GLY A 705 -3.64 13.91 -18.10
N ARG A 706 -4.47 13.88 -19.12
CA ARG A 706 -5.68 13.07 -19.17
C ARG A 706 -5.37 11.59 -19.35
N ALA A 707 -6.27 10.73 -18.92
CA ALA A 707 -6.15 9.28 -19.11
C ALA A 707 -5.86 8.91 -20.58
N ALA A 708 -6.60 9.50 -21.53
CA ALA A 708 -6.42 9.22 -22.95
C ALA A 708 -5.07 9.69 -23.51
N TYR A 709 -4.54 10.82 -23.01
CA TYR A 709 -3.18 11.28 -23.38
C TYR A 709 -2.11 10.31 -22.93
N LEU A 710 -2.18 9.89 -21.66
CA LEU A 710 -1.20 8.96 -21.06
C LEU A 710 -1.28 7.57 -21.70
N LEU A 711 -2.48 7.13 -22.09
CA LEU A 711 -2.71 5.87 -22.81
C LEU A 711 -2.28 5.92 -24.28
N ARG A 712 -2.14 7.10 -24.90
CA ARG A 712 -1.95 7.23 -26.36
C ARG A 712 -0.69 6.53 -26.86
N GLY A 713 0.45 6.73 -26.20
CA GLY A 713 1.72 5.98 -26.36
C GLY A 713 2.02 5.37 -27.74
N GLY A 714 1.64 6.03 -28.86
CA GLY A 714 1.78 5.49 -30.21
C GLY A 714 0.65 4.56 -30.68
N LEU A 715 -0.39 4.35 -29.86
CA LEU A 715 -1.55 3.55 -30.25
C LEU A 715 -2.35 4.22 -31.38
N SER A 716 -2.86 3.42 -32.32
CA SER A 716 -3.89 3.90 -33.24
C SER A 716 -5.14 4.29 -32.47
N MET A 717 -5.98 5.17 -33.04
CA MET A 717 -7.22 5.61 -32.38
C MET A 717 -8.15 4.44 -32.04
N SER A 718 -8.21 3.40 -32.84
CA SER A 718 -8.98 2.19 -32.54
C SER A 718 -8.46 1.48 -31.31
N LYS A 719 -7.14 1.31 -31.18
CA LYS A 719 -6.52 0.69 -29.98
C LYS A 719 -6.67 1.58 -28.77
N LEU A 720 -6.54 2.91 -28.93
CA LEU A 720 -6.74 3.87 -27.85
C LEU A 720 -8.16 3.79 -27.27
N ARG A 721 -9.18 3.62 -28.10
CA ARG A 721 -10.57 3.40 -27.65
C ARG A 721 -10.70 2.18 -26.75
N SER A 722 -10.12 1.05 -27.15
CA SER A 722 -10.15 -0.17 -26.34
C SER A 722 -9.33 -0.03 -25.06
N ALA A 723 -8.13 0.55 -25.15
CA ALA A 723 -7.26 0.78 -24.01
C ALA A 723 -7.92 1.71 -22.96
N ASN A 724 -8.61 2.76 -23.44
CA ASN A 724 -9.30 3.70 -22.56
C ASN A 724 -10.45 3.02 -21.78
N LEU A 725 -11.26 2.20 -22.43
CA LEU A 725 -12.29 1.43 -21.73
C LEU A 725 -11.67 0.43 -20.73
N LEU A 726 -10.65 -0.31 -21.15
CA LEU A 726 -9.98 -1.31 -20.31
C LEU A 726 -9.33 -0.68 -19.07
N ALA A 727 -8.65 0.46 -19.22
CA ALA A 727 -8.02 1.14 -18.09
C ALA A 727 -9.06 1.56 -17.03
N HIS A 728 -10.21 2.08 -17.47
CA HIS A 728 -11.30 2.43 -16.56
C HIS A 728 -11.96 1.19 -15.93
N ASP A 729 -12.11 0.09 -16.68
CA ASP A 729 -12.57 -1.17 -16.12
C ASP A 729 -11.65 -1.65 -15.00
N VAL A 730 -10.34 -1.67 -15.24
CA VAL A 730 -9.34 -2.04 -14.22
C VAL A 730 -9.45 -1.15 -12.99
N MET A 731 -9.53 0.18 -13.17
CA MET A 731 -9.62 1.13 -12.07
C MET A 731 -10.89 0.92 -11.21
N PHE A 732 -12.03 0.59 -11.83
CA PHE A 732 -13.30 0.41 -11.12
C PHE A 732 -13.49 -0.98 -10.53
N LEU A 733 -12.89 -2.02 -11.12
CA LEU A 733 -13.11 -3.41 -10.73
C LEU A 733 -12.01 -3.97 -9.81
N THR A 734 -11.02 -3.16 -9.47
CA THR A 734 -9.97 -3.50 -8.49
C THR A 734 -10.18 -2.74 -7.18
N ARG A 735 -9.39 -3.12 -6.16
CA ARG A 735 -9.41 -2.45 -4.85
C ARG A 735 -9.10 -0.96 -4.98
N GLY A 736 -9.53 -0.16 -4.02
CA GLY A 736 -9.38 1.28 -3.98
C GLY A 736 -10.63 2.04 -4.46
N ILE A 737 -10.59 3.34 -4.30
CA ILE A 737 -11.66 4.29 -4.64
C ILE A 737 -11.35 4.88 -6.01
N PRO A 738 -12.13 4.58 -7.06
CA PRO A 738 -11.84 5.07 -8.40
C PRO A 738 -12.14 6.57 -8.51
N LYS A 739 -11.22 7.31 -9.14
CA LYS A 739 -11.36 8.74 -9.42
C LYS A 739 -11.24 9.01 -10.93
N VAL A 740 -12.22 9.68 -11.49
CA VAL A 740 -12.27 10.15 -12.89
C VAL A 740 -12.09 11.65 -12.93
N TYR A 741 -11.26 12.13 -13.85
CA TYR A 741 -11.05 13.55 -14.10
C TYR A 741 -12.09 14.06 -15.12
N TYR A 742 -12.72 15.21 -14.87
CA TYR A 742 -13.73 15.76 -15.74
C TYR A 742 -13.25 15.84 -17.20
N GLY A 743 -14.12 15.54 -18.13
CA GLY A 743 -13.79 15.55 -19.57
C GLY A 743 -13.24 14.23 -20.11
N ASP A 744 -12.75 13.35 -19.25
CA ASP A 744 -12.31 12.00 -19.68
C ASP A 744 -13.52 11.20 -20.20
N GLU A 745 -14.68 11.31 -19.54
CA GLU A 745 -15.92 10.61 -19.91
C GLU A 745 -16.49 11.06 -21.28
N VAL A 746 -16.11 12.23 -21.75
CA VAL A 746 -16.47 12.73 -23.09
C VAL A 746 -15.32 12.59 -24.10
N GLY A 747 -14.26 11.89 -23.72
CA GLY A 747 -13.19 11.49 -24.62
C GLY A 747 -12.15 12.56 -24.94
N MET A 748 -11.98 13.57 -24.09
CA MET A 748 -10.90 14.55 -24.24
C MET A 748 -9.55 13.89 -24.11
N ILE A 749 -8.60 14.24 -24.97
CA ILE A 749 -7.26 13.62 -24.98
C ILE A 749 -6.22 14.53 -24.30
N GLY A 750 -6.16 15.78 -24.70
CA GLY A 750 -5.10 16.69 -24.31
C GLY A 750 -3.81 16.48 -25.11
N SER A 751 -2.87 17.38 -24.93
CA SER A 751 -1.56 17.37 -25.59
C SER A 751 -0.39 17.32 -24.59
N GLY A 752 -0.68 17.21 -23.30
CA GLY A 752 0.31 17.23 -22.21
C GLY A 752 -0.35 17.23 -20.85
N GLY A 753 0.45 17.48 -19.84
CA GLY A 753 -0.01 17.78 -18.49
C GLY A 753 -0.26 19.26 -18.26
N ASP A 754 -0.60 19.65 -17.01
CA ASP A 754 -0.88 21.01 -16.57
C ASP A 754 -1.89 21.70 -17.51
N LYS A 755 -1.66 22.93 -17.91
CA LYS A 755 -2.56 23.76 -18.74
C LYS A 755 -3.10 23.01 -19.97
N ALA A 756 -2.31 22.13 -20.58
CA ALA A 756 -2.70 21.36 -21.76
C ALA A 756 -3.75 20.27 -21.48
N SER A 757 -4.02 19.94 -20.22
CA SER A 757 -5.04 18.96 -19.81
C SER A 757 -6.30 19.56 -19.18
N ARG A 758 -6.43 20.89 -19.18
CA ARG A 758 -7.49 21.62 -18.49
C ARG A 758 -8.50 22.23 -19.45
N GLN A 759 -8.94 21.45 -20.44
CA GLN A 759 -9.89 21.88 -21.50
C GLN A 759 -11.28 22.20 -20.92
N ASP A 760 -12.00 23.04 -21.65
CA ASP A 760 -13.37 23.44 -21.32
C ASP A 760 -14.39 22.34 -21.62
N MET A 761 -15.32 22.11 -20.70
CA MET A 761 -16.53 21.30 -20.93
C MET A 761 -17.62 22.08 -21.68
N PHE A 762 -17.64 23.40 -21.55
CA PHE A 762 -18.49 24.29 -22.34
C PHE A 762 -17.82 24.65 -23.69
N SER A 763 -18.43 25.48 -24.48
CA SER A 763 -17.89 25.92 -25.79
C SER A 763 -16.56 26.65 -25.62
N THR A 764 -15.47 26.03 -26.08
CA THR A 764 -14.12 26.59 -25.92
C THR A 764 -13.86 27.75 -26.90
N GLN A 765 -13.12 28.74 -26.40
CA GLN A 765 -12.60 29.85 -27.24
C GLN A 765 -11.10 29.60 -27.59
N VAL A 766 -10.44 28.67 -26.94
CA VAL A 766 -9.03 28.34 -27.19
C VAL A 766 -8.88 27.67 -28.54
N ARG A 767 -8.08 28.29 -29.42
CA ARG A 767 -7.90 27.82 -30.79
C ARG A 767 -7.36 26.37 -30.87
N LEU A 768 -6.37 26.02 -30.03
CA LEU A 768 -5.78 24.70 -30.01
C LEU A 768 -6.80 23.62 -29.63
N TRP A 769 -7.69 23.89 -28.69
CA TRP A 769 -8.69 22.94 -28.25
C TRP A 769 -9.85 22.77 -29.22
N LYS A 770 -10.14 23.79 -30.06
CA LYS A 770 -11.19 23.67 -31.11
C LYS A 770 -10.89 22.54 -32.11
N GLU A 771 -9.63 22.32 -32.40
CA GLU A 771 -9.15 21.33 -33.38
C GLU A 771 -8.68 20.02 -32.72
N GLU A 772 -8.71 19.94 -31.39
CA GLU A 772 -8.21 18.79 -30.64
C GLU A 772 -9.13 17.57 -30.79
N ASP A 773 -8.52 16.44 -31.17
CA ASP A 773 -9.21 15.16 -31.31
C ASP A 773 -9.81 14.67 -30.00
N ARG A 774 -10.89 13.91 -30.11
CA ARG A 774 -11.45 13.07 -29.04
C ARG A 774 -11.20 11.59 -29.30
N VAL A 775 -11.25 10.81 -28.25
CA VAL A 775 -11.21 9.34 -28.37
C VAL A 775 -12.41 8.86 -29.19
N TRP A 776 -13.60 9.49 -29.01
CA TRP A 776 -14.80 9.18 -29.74
C TRP A 776 -15.47 10.47 -30.27
N GLY A 777 -15.99 10.39 -31.48
CA GLY A 777 -16.74 11.48 -32.12
C GLY A 777 -15.84 12.53 -32.78
N ASP A 778 -16.42 13.70 -32.97
CA ASP A 778 -15.78 14.86 -33.60
C ASP A 778 -14.79 15.52 -32.59
N PRO A 779 -13.85 16.34 -33.09
CA PRO A 779 -12.98 17.19 -32.25
C PRO A 779 -13.77 17.98 -31.19
N ILE A 780 -13.07 18.48 -30.17
CA ILE A 780 -13.68 19.28 -29.08
C ILE A 780 -14.55 20.40 -29.66
N GLY A 781 -14.02 21.15 -30.65
CA GLY A 781 -14.76 22.11 -31.41
C GLY A 781 -15.30 23.28 -30.56
N ILE A 782 -16.34 23.94 -31.08
CA ILE A 782 -16.99 25.10 -30.45
C ILE A 782 -18.25 24.73 -29.67
N ARG A 783 -18.61 23.45 -29.59
CA ARG A 783 -19.84 23.00 -28.93
C ARG A 783 -19.55 22.58 -27.49
N SER A 784 -20.54 22.73 -26.63
CA SER A 784 -20.48 22.18 -25.28
C SER A 784 -20.37 20.64 -25.28
N SER A 785 -19.49 20.12 -24.44
CA SER A 785 -19.26 18.69 -24.24
C SER A 785 -20.20 18.08 -23.19
N LEU A 786 -20.89 18.91 -22.42
CA LEU A 786 -21.70 18.48 -21.27
C LEU A 786 -22.82 17.51 -21.63
N ASN A 787 -23.35 17.62 -22.84
CA ASN A 787 -24.44 16.76 -23.33
C ASN A 787 -23.97 15.58 -24.21
N LEU A 788 -22.65 15.37 -24.32
CA LEU A 788 -22.13 14.26 -25.12
C LEU A 788 -22.28 12.93 -24.38
N VAL A 789 -22.81 11.93 -25.10
CA VAL A 789 -22.84 10.55 -24.66
C VAL A 789 -21.78 9.79 -25.46
N THR A 790 -20.85 9.18 -24.79
CA THR A 790 -19.76 8.41 -25.38
C THR A 790 -19.79 6.95 -24.88
N PRO A 791 -19.08 6.04 -25.54
CA PRO A 791 -18.90 4.69 -25.01
C PRO A 791 -18.33 4.68 -23.59
N LEU A 792 -17.41 5.62 -23.24
CA LEU A 792 -16.87 5.69 -21.91
C LEU A 792 -17.88 6.23 -20.89
N SER A 793 -18.63 7.31 -21.21
CA SER A 793 -19.65 7.81 -20.26
C SER A 793 -20.70 6.74 -19.93
N THR A 794 -21.14 5.97 -20.95
CA THR A 794 -22.03 4.82 -20.74
C THR A 794 -21.38 3.73 -19.92
N ARG A 795 -20.08 3.43 -20.17
CA ARG A 795 -19.32 2.45 -19.42
C ARG A 795 -19.17 2.84 -17.95
N LEU A 796 -18.84 4.10 -17.66
CA LEU A 796 -18.71 4.63 -16.29
C LEU A 796 -20.02 4.53 -15.52
N THR A 797 -21.17 4.84 -16.16
CA THR A 797 -22.49 4.64 -15.54
C THR A 797 -22.70 3.17 -15.16
N THR A 798 -22.31 2.24 -16.04
CA THR A 798 -22.40 0.79 -15.77
C THR A 798 -21.47 0.37 -14.64
N LEU A 799 -20.22 0.82 -14.63
CA LEU A 799 -19.22 0.48 -13.62
C LEU A 799 -19.60 1.03 -12.24
N ASN A 800 -20.08 2.27 -12.17
CA ASN A 800 -20.60 2.86 -10.94
C ASN A 800 -21.77 2.04 -10.39
N LYS A 801 -22.71 1.65 -11.27
CA LYS A 801 -23.84 0.81 -10.88
C LYS A 801 -23.38 -0.58 -10.39
N LEU A 802 -22.41 -1.19 -11.07
CA LEU A 802 -21.86 -2.49 -10.63
C LEU A 802 -21.26 -2.41 -9.23
N ARG A 803 -20.49 -1.36 -8.91
CA ARG A 803 -19.94 -1.18 -7.57
C ARG A 803 -21.02 -0.98 -6.51
N GLN A 804 -22.10 -0.27 -6.84
CA GLN A 804 -23.26 -0.07 -5.94
C GLN A 804 -24.04 -1.36 -5.73
N ASP A 805 -24.31 -2.12 -6.81
CA ASP A 805 -25.08 -3.36 -6.76
C ASP A 805 -24.29 -4.53 -6.13
N HIS A 806 -22.94 -4.48 -6.19
CA HIS A 806 -22.04 -5.52 -5.73
C HIS A 806 -20.98 -4.97 -4.77
N PRO A 807 -21.31 -4.79 -3.49
CA PRO A 807 -20.38 -4.23 -2.49
C PRO A 807 -19.06 -4.98 -2.41
N ALA A 808 -19.00 -6.26 -2.79
CA ALA A 808 -17.76 -7.03 -2.87
C ALA A 808 -16.71 -6.41 -3.79
N LEU A 809 -17.10 -5.64 -4.82
CA LEU A 809 -16.16 -4.94 -5.70
C LEU A 809 -15.48 -3.75 -5.01
N ALA A 810 -16.11 -3.18 -4.00
CA ALA A 810 -15.60 -2.03 -3.26
C ALA A 810 -14.99 -2.42 -1.91
N SER A 811 -15.58 -3.36 -1.20
CA SER A 811 -15.19 -3.72 0.17
C SER A 811 -14.81 -5.18 0.37
N GLY A 812 -15.03 -6.05 -0.62
CA GLY A 812 -14.61 -7.44 -0.56
C GLY A 812 -13.08 -7.61 -0.69
N PRO A 813 -12.51 -8.70 -0.17
CA PRO A 813 -11.07 -8.96 -0.30
C PRO A 813 -10.70 -9.20 -1.77
N GLN A 814 -9.70 -8.49 -2.25
CA GLN A 814 -9.14 -8.73 -3.58
C GLN A 814 -8.15 -9.89 -3.53
N ILE A 815 -8.42 -10.93 -4.29
CA ILE A 815 -7.56 -12.11 -4.38
C ILE A 815 -6.88 -12.12 -5.75
N LEU A 816 -5.55 -12.06 -5.76
CA LEU A 816 -4.77 -12.20 -6.99
C LEU A 816 -4.76 -13.67 -7.43
N ARG A 817 -5.26 -13.93 -8.62
CA ARG A 817 -5.18 -15.24 -9.26
C ARG A 817 -4.35 -15.15 -10.53
N LYS A 818 -3.55 -16.18 -10.79
CA LYS A 818 -2.83 -16.30 -12.05
C LYS A 818 -3.84 -16.63 -13.16
N GLN A 819 -3.85 -15.84 -14.24
CA GLN A 819 -4.35 -16.35 -15.51
C GLN A 819 -3.22 -17.13 -16.20
N SER A 820 -3.56 -18.32 -16.64
CA SER A 820 -2.69 -19.19 -17.44
C SER A 820 -2.39 -18.57 -18.80
#